data_1c48e94236a0ce7513f8efc474fecd3b
#
_entry.id   1c48e94236a0ce7513f8efc474fecd3b
#
_cell.length_a   1.000
_cell.length_b   1.000
_cell.length_c   1.000
_cell.angle_alpha   90.00
_cell.angle_beta   90.00
_cell.angle_gamma   90.00
#
_symmetry.space_group_name_H-M   'P 1'
#
loop_
_entity.id
_entity.type
_entity.pdbx_description
1 polymer ?
#
loop_
_entity_poly.entity_id
_entity_poly.type
_entity_poly.pdbx_seq_one_letter_code
_entity_poly.pdbx_strand_id
1 'polypeptide(L)'
;MKITVVTPYDSSNYGAYLQAFCLKYYLEKEGHEVVHVPTRDAEYVRNLYYRDKPLSKKDKLMPWKFRKKVEFGKHKLSLFQPDQEVFRVVDPEKSESDLYILGSDEIWNVTQPAFRKPIFWGAGLSPVISYAASIGKAEIEGFEKFPEQINGLRKLSSILVRDERTKEFVQKYASADAQIVCDPTMLVPVEEYGKAFSDSYIEQNDCLLIYAYRLKKEVQKSIQNYARKKNLKTVACCFKHDWCDYQCECSPLQFSALIRKCKAVITTTFHGSIFSILNHARFVSIPTSPKTNQLMAQFDLESRLLPEEKVNADTIEAILDGQKIDYDEVESKIRGIRERSAEALRTAVETACAEKEKFDYQICPSDDCTGCFACMNKCPKQAIHCVTDGLGRTLPQIDPATCVQCGLCKKVCPQVNPVECREPMECYAAQRPDESIRKKSASGGIGAALTEQFMNSGGVVYGAAVQNGGEVVHMRADTPQQAEKFRNSKYVQSYIGDNYTDVLRQLKDGKKVLFTGTPCQIAGLRSFLGKEYDNLYCVDIICHGVPPMQYLKQHMKTVIGDKEVDALSFRGGDKDYHLNIGYQGQLVYSRKQYRDYYYYAFYRGLIHRENCYHCSYAQSGRCSDMTIGDFWGLQRKTLKTEQTGNISVALINTEKGRELIRLIQDQIVWEPREVSEAVQGNSQLRRPSVLHKKRKTFVQAYYKTGDFTQSIKSVNLKKELLIANVKRTKLWRCLGRAKQKLIH
;
A
#
# COMPACT_ATOMS: atom_id res chain seq x y z
N MET A 1 -17.28 -18.43 7.49
CA MET A 1 -16.20 -17.43 7.25
C MET A 1 -16.82 -16.06 7.06
N LYS A 2 -16.06 -14.99 7.35
CA LYS A 2 -16.46 -13.62 7.05
C LYS A 2 -15.94 -13.19 5.68
N ILE A 3 -16.84 -12.91 4.76
CA ILE A 3 -16.53 -12.54 3.37
C ILE A 3 -16.89 -11.06 3.13
N THR A 4 -15.93 -10.28 2.62
CA THR A 4 -16.20 -8.92 2.16
C THR A 4 -16.43 -8.89 0.65
N VAL A 5 -17.60 -8.42 0.24
CA VAL A 5 -17.95 -8.24 -1.18
C VAL A 5 -17.71 -6.78 -1.59
N VAL A 6 -16.94 -6.59 -2.66
CA VAL A 6 -16.59 -5.29 -3.25
C VAL A 6 -17.36 -5.13 -4.55
N THR A 7 -18.58 -4.61 -4.48
CA THR A 7 -19.45 -4.38 -5.63
C THR A 7 -20.35 -3.17 -5.40
N PRO A 8 -20.81 -2.46 -6.45
CA PRO A 8 -21.80 -1.40 -6.30
C PRO A 8 -23.17 -1.95 -5.85
N TYR A 9 -23.51 -1.77 -4.58
CA TYR A 9 -24.84 -2.11 -4.01
C TYR A 9 -25.71 -0.88 -3.81
N ASP A 10 -25.13 0.30 -3.71
CA ASP A 10 -25.74 1.60 -3.42
C ASP A 10 -26.19 2.35 -4.69
N SER A 11 -26.59 1.59 -5.71
CA SER A 11 -27.01 2.10 -7.01
C SER A 11 -28.51 2.41 -7.05
N SER A 12 -28.88 3.41 -7.85
CA SER A 12 -30.28 3.68 -8.20
C SER A 12 -30.80 2.80 -9.35
N ASN A 13 -30.05 1.74 -9.70
CA ASN A 13 -30.41 0.78 -10.75
C ASN A 13 -30.72 -0.58 -10.10
N TYR A 14 -31.90 -1.14 -10.39
CA TYR A 14 -32.33 -2.42 -9.84
C TYR A 14 -31.32 -3.54 -10.14
N GLY A 15 -30.77 -3.58 -11.34
CA GLY A 15 -29.81 -4.61 -11.70
C GLY A 15 -28.53 -4.56 -10.86
N ALA A 16 -27.97 -3.38 -10.65
CA ALA A 16 -26.78 -3.21 -9.81
C ALA A 16 -27.05 -3.54 -8.33
N TYR A 17 -28.25 -3.24 -7.83
CA TYR A 17 -28.67 -3.66 -6.49
C TYR A 17 -28.83 -5.19 -6.42
N LEU A 18 -29.61 -5.76 -7.36
CA LEU A 18 -29.99 -7.17 -7.30
C LEU A 18 -28.80 -8.11 -7.49
N GLN A 19 -27.82 -7.76 -8.32
CA GLN A 19 -26.61 -8.58 -8.44
C GLN A 19 -25.81 -8.64 -7.11
N ALA A 20 -25.70 -7.51 -6.40
CA ALA A 20 -25.04 -7.48 -5.10
C ALA A 20 -25.82 -8.27 -4.05
N PHE A 21 -27.15 -8.12 -4.05
CA PHE A 21 -28.04 -8.83 -3.16
C PHE A 21 -28.01 -10.34 -3.39
N CYS A 22 -28.10 -10.81 -4.63
CA CYS A 22 -28.11 -12.24 -4.93
C CYS A 22 -26.78 -12.90 -4.61
N LEU A 23 -25.62 -12.23 -4.85
CA LEU A 23 -24.33 -12.76 -4.43
C LEU A 23 -24.25 -12.89 -2.91
N LYS A 24 -24.66 -11.83 -2.17
CA LYS A 24 -24.74 -11.88 -0.71
C LYS A 24 -25.63 -13.02 -0.23
N TYR A 25 -26.87 -13.10 -0.75
CA TYR A 25 -27.85 -14.10 -0.36
C TYR A 25 -27.31 -15.52 -0.59
N TYR A 26 -26.69 -15.78 -1.75
CA TYR A 26 -26.08 -17.07 -2.06
C TYR A 26 -24.98 -17.45 -1.06
N LEU A 27 -24.05 -16.54 -0.79
CA LEU A 27 -22.94 -16.79 0.13
C LEU A 27 -23.43 -16.99 1.58
N GLU A 28 -24.47 -16.27 2.01
CA GLU A 28 -25.08 -16.47 3.34
C GLU A 28 -25.79 -17.82 3.43
N LYS A 29 -26.43 -18.29 2.37
CA LYS A 29 -27.03 -19.61 2.29
C LYS A 29 -25.99 -20.73 2.37
N GLU A 30 -24.77 -20.50 1.85
CA GLU A 30 -23.60 -21.38 2.01
C GLU A 30 -22.95 -21.27 3.40
N GLY A 31 -23.52 -20.51 4.35
CA GLY A 31 -23.06 -20.43 5.74
C GLY A 31 -21.97 -19.40 6.01
N HIS A 32 -21.81 -18.40 5.16
CA HIS A 32 -20.81 -17.33 5.32
C HIS A 32 -21.44 -16.07 5.94
N GLU A 33 -20.66 -15.32 6.74
CA GLU A 33 -21.01 -13.95 7.13
C GLU A 33 -20.59 -12.99 6.02
N VAL A 34 -21.53 -12.25 5.41
CA VAL A 34 -21.24 -11.38 4.28
C VAL A 34 -21.37 -9.91 4.67
N VAL A 35 -20.32 -9.14 4.39
CA VAL A 35 -20.29 -7.70 4.59
C VAL A 35 -19.89 -6.98 3.29
N HIS A 36 -20.24 -5.71 3.18
CA HIS A 36 -19.92 -4.88 2.01
C HIS A 36 -19.07 -3.69 2.43
N VAL A 37 -18.33 -3.13 1.48
CA VAL A 37 -17.55 -1.89 1.67
C VAL A 37 -18.17 -0.76 0.87
N PRO A 38 -18.07 0.51 1.32
CA PRO A 38 -18.52 1.65 0.53
C PRO A 38 -17.76 1.71 -0.80
N THR A 39 -18.45 1.52 -1.91
CA THR A 39 -17.85 1.58 -3.24
C THR A 39 -17.91 2.97 -3.84
N ARG A 40 -18.75 3.84 -3.29
CA ARG A 40 -18.98 5.20 -3.73
C ARG A 40 -18.78 6.16 -2.57
N ASP A 41 -18.20 7.32 -2.88
CA ASP A 41 -18.11 8.40 -1.90
C ASP A 41 -19.49 9.09 -1.72
N ALA A 42 -19.67 9.74 -0.58
CA ALA A 42 -20.90 10.45 -0.25
C ALA A 42 -21.25 11.56 -1.28
N GLU A 43 -20.23 12.16 -1.91
CA GLU A 43 -20.42 13.16 -2.97
C GLU A 43 -20.97 12.52 -4.24
N TYR A 44 -20.51 11.34 -4.64
CA TYR A 44 -21.07 10.62 -5.78
C TYR A 44 -22.52 10.22 -5.53
N VAL A 45 -22.84 9.68 -4.34
CA VAL A 45 -24.22 9.32 -3.95
C VAL A 45 -25.10 10.56 -3.96
N ARG A 46 -24.65 11.67 -3.38
CA ARG A 46 -25.35 12.95 -3.39
C ARG A 46 -25.58 13.45 -4.82
N ASN A 47 -24.56 13.41 -5.68
CA ASN A 47 -24.67 13.82 -7.09
C ASN A 47 -25.60 12.92 -7.91
N LEU A 48 -25.73 11.64 -7.56
CA LEU A 48 -26.64 10.72 -8.21
C LEU A 48 -28.11 11.08 -7.95
N TYR A 49 -28.42 11.46 -6.71
CA TYR A 49 -29.79 11.75 -6.25
C TYR A 49 -30.15 13.24 -6.23
N TYR A 50 -29.18 14.11 -5.90
CA TYR A 50 -29.43 15.54 -5.69
C TYR A 50 -28.84 16.43 -6.79
N ARG A 51 -27.98 15.90 -7.68
CA ARG A 51 -27.28 16.67 -8.73
C ARG A 51 -26.69 17.98 -8.21
N ASP A 52 -25.71 17.95 -7.35
CA ASP A 52 -24.95 19.12 -6.90
C ASP A 52 -24.06 19.75 -8.01
N LYS A 53 -24.18 19.28 -9.26
CA LYS A 53 -23.54 19.96 -10.39
C LYS A 53 -24.10 21.36 -10.57
N PRO A 54 -23.24 22.35 -10.82
CA PRO A 54 -23.73 23.70 -11.12
C PRO A 54 -24.79 23.65 -12.22
N LEU A 55 -25.93 24.29 -11.96
CA LEU A 55 -27.09 24.33 -12.87
C LEU A 55 -26.62 24.68 -14.28
N SER A 56 -26.90 23.82 -15.25
CA SER A 56 -26.66 24.15 -16.65
C SER A 56 -27.46 25.40 -17.04
N LYS A 57 -27.06 26.13 -18.07
CA LYS A 57 -27.83 27.27 -18.60
C LYS A 57 -29.31 26.90 -18.81
N LYS A 58 -29.58 25.65 -19.24
CA LYS A 58 -30.93 25.12 -19.46
C LYS A 58 -31.70 24.83 -18.16
N ASP A 59 -31.02 24.39 -17.11
CA ASP A 59 -31.60 24.15 -15.80
C ASP A 59 -31.92 25.47 -15.08
N LYS A 60 -31.13 26.54 -15.32
CA LYS A 60 -31.40 27.91 -14.83
C LYS A 60 -32.62 28.53 -15.51
N LEU A 61 -32.84 28.22 -16.80
CA LEU A 61 -34.02 28.70 -17.56
C LEU A 61 -35.30 27.95 -17.22
N MET A 62 -35.24 26.74 -16.65
CA MET A 62 -36.39 25.90 -16.33
C MET A 62 -36.28 25.29 -14.91
N PRO A 63 -36.24 26.11 -13.85
CA PRO A 63 -36.01 25.64 -12.48
C PRO A 63 -37.04 24.63 -11.98
N TRP A 64 -38.31 24.69 -12.46
CA TRP A 64 -39.35 23.72 -12.11
C TRP A 64 -39.08 22.31 -12.64
N LYS A 65 -38.48 22.17 -13.83
CA LYS A 65 -38.06 20.85 -14.36
C LYS A 65 -36.91 20.24 -13.55
N PHE A 66 -36.02 21.08 -13.06
CA PHE A 66 -34.94 20.66 -12.17
C PHE A 66 -35.49 20.17 -10.83
N ARG A 67 -36.43 20.94 -10.20
CA ARG A 67 -37.09 20.52 -8.96
C ARG A 67 -37.79 19.17 -9.10
N LYS A 68 -38.57 18.96 -10.16
CA LYS A 68 -39.21 17.66 -10.46
C LYS A 68 -38.22 16.51 -10.58
N LYS A 69 -37.03 16.74 -11.13
CA LYS A 69 -35.98 15.73 -11.21
C LYS A 69 -35.37 15.38 -9.84
N VAL A 70 -35.18 16.39 -8.99
CA VAL A 70 -34.71 16.22 -7.61
C VAL A 70 -35.76 15.49 -6.77
N GLU A 71 -37.00 15.86 -6.87
CA GLU A 71 -38.13 15.18 -6.18
C GLU A 71 -38.20 13.70 -6.60
N PHE A 72 -38.15 13.43 -7.90
CA PHE A 72 -38.12 12.05 -8.39
C PHE A 72 -36.90 11.27 -7.88
N GLY A 73 -35.70 11.90 -7.82
CA GLY A 73 -34.50 11.27 -7.27
C GLY A 73 -34.64 10.93 -5.78
N LYS A 74 -35.22 11.86 -4.98
CA LYS A 74 -35.51 11.65 -3.56
C LYS A 74 -36.51 10.52 -3.34
N HIS A 75 -37.57 10.54 -4.10
CA HIS A 75 -38.62 9.52 -4.03
C HIS A 75 -38.06 8.14 -4.41
N LYS A 76 -37.26 8.07 -5.48
CA LYS A 76 -36.58 6.83 -5.87
C LYS A 76 -35.65 6.30 -4.76
N LEU A 77 -34.92 7.19 -4.06
CA LEU A 77 -34.09 6.82 -2.93
C LEU A 77 -34.91 6.18 -1.82
N SER A 78 -36.10 6.75 -1.49
CA SER A 78 -36.97 6.19 -0.46
C SER A 78 -37.49 4.78 -0.80
N LEU A 79 -37.63 4.44 -2.08
CA LEU A 79 -38.00 3.09 -2.51
C LEU A 79 -36.87 2.06 -2.36
N PHE A 80 -35.61 2.51 -2.48
CA PHE A 80 -34.44 1.63 -2.31
C PHE A 80 -34.03 1.49 -0.85
N GLN A 81 -34.26 2.49 -0.02
CA GLN A 81 -33.74 2.57 1.35
C GLN A 81 -34.10 1.37 2.24
N PRO A 82 -35.36 0.88 2.26
CA PRO A 82 -35.72 -0.29 3.06
C PRO A 82 -34.99 -1.57 2.65
N ASP A 83 -34.71 -1.70 1.35
CA ASP A 83 -33.98 -2.86 0.82
C ASP A 83 -32.45 -2.71 1.00
N GLN A 84 -31.92 -1.48 1.13
CA GLN A 84 -30.48 -1.22 1.39
C GLN A 84 -30.07 -1.56 2.82
N GLU A 85 -30.96 -1.55 3.78
CA GLU A 85 -30.68 -1.95 5.17
C GLU A 85 -30.27 -3.43 5.30
N VAL A 86 -30.51 -4.24 4.29
CA VAL A 86 -30.06 -5.62 4.20
C VAL A 86 -28.53 -5.73 4.09
N PHE A 87 -27.84 -4.69 3.60
CA PHE A 87 -26.39 -4.71 3.46
C PHE A 87 -25.69 -4.23 4.72
N ARG A 88 -24.94 -5.12 5.36
CA ARG A 88 -24.03 -4.76 6.43
C ARG A 88 -22.77 -4.14 5.85
N VAL A 89 -22.62 -2.83 6.00
CA VAL A 89 -21.50 -2.06 5.45
C VAL A 89 -20.43 -1.86 6.51
N VAL A 90 -19.17 -2.12 6.14
CA VAL A 90 -18.01 -1.97 7.02
C VAL A 90 -16.98 -1.04 6.39
N ASP A 91 -16.17 -0.40 7.22
CA ASP A 91 -15.03 0.38 6.78
C ASP A 91 -13.92 -0.56 6.27
N PRO A 92 -13.48 -0.46 5.01
CA PRO A 92 -12.48 -1.36 4.45
C PRO A 92 -11.13 -1.29 5.19
N GLU A 93 -10.80 -0.16 5.83
CA GLU A 93 -9.56 0.00 6.62
C GLU A 93 -9.65 -0.66 8.00
N LYS A 94 -10.87 -0.97 8.47
CA LYS A 94 -11.13 -1.56 9.80
C LYS A 94 -11.75 -2.95 9.74
N SER A 95 -12.02 -3.47 8.54
CA SER A 95 -12.66 -4.76 8.36
C SER A 95 -11.61 -5.86 8.24
N GLU A 96 -11.63 -6.79 9.19
CA GLU A 96 -10.98 -8.09 9.04
C GLU A 96 -11.95 -9.05 8.36
N SER A 97 -11.52 -9.63 7.25
CA SER A 97 -12.29 -10.65 6.53
C SER A 97 -11.40 -11.81 6.13
N ASP A 98 -12.01 -13.00 6.10
CA ASP A 98 -11.29 -14.19 5.70
C ASP A 98 -11.04 -14.24 4.19
N LEU A 99 -11.93 -13.61 3.41
CA LEU A 99 -11.87 -13.55 1.95
C LEU A 99 -12.51 -12.25 1.44
N TYR A 100 -11.98 -11.73 0.33
CA TYR A 100 -12.55 -10.62 -0.42
C TYR A 100 -13.01 -11.09 -1.79
N ILE A 101 -14.24 -10.72 -2.20
CA ILE A 101 -14.80 -11.03 -3.52
C ILE A 101 -15.03 -9.74 -4.28
N LEU A 102 -14.36 -9.59 -5.44
CA LEU A 102 -14.54 -8.46 -6.35
C LEU A 102 -15.64 -8.78 -7.36
N GLY A 103 -16.67 -8.00 -7.36
CA GLY A 103 -17.74 -8.18 -8.33
C GLY A 103 -19.09 -8.52 -7.69
N SER A 104 -20.07 -8.61 -8.49
CA SER A 104 -20.07 -8.58 -9.96
C SER A 104 -20.09 -7.16 -10.54
N ASP A 105 -20.77 -7.01 -11.70
CA ASP A 105 -20.94 -5.77 -12.46
C ASP A 105 -19.70 -5.32 -13.25
N GLU A 106 -19.79 -4.17 -13.92
CA GLU A 106 -18.72 -3.61 -14.76
C GLU A 106 -17.61 -2.92 -13.90
N ILE A 107 -17.21 -3.54 -12.80
CA ILE A 107 -16.24 -2.95 -11.85
C ILE A 107 -14.85 -2.77 -12.43
N TRP A 108 -14.51 -3.44 -13.53
CA TRP A 108 -13.25 -3.28 -14.25
C TRP A 108 -13.36 -2.36 -15.48
N ASN A 109 -14.46 -1.63 -15.61
CA ASN A 109 -14.64 -0.67 -16.67
C ASN A 109 -13.87 0.64 -16.40
N VAL A 110 -12.62 0.73 -16.85
CA VAL A 110 -11.74 1.90 -16.66
C VAL A 110 -12.22 3.16 -17.38
N THR A 111 -13.22 3.07 -18.27
CA THR A 111 -13.83 4.27 -18.87
C THR A 111 -14.66 5.06 -17.86
N GLN A 112 -15.08 4.41 -16.77
CA GLN A 112 -15.76 5.03 -15.65
C GLN A 112 -14.77 5.37 -14.54
N PRO A 113 -14.53 6.65 -14.19
CA PRO A 113 -13.56 7.04 -13.16
C PRO A 113 -13.79 6.38 -11.79
N ALA A 114 -15.05 6.13 -11.42
CA ALA A 114 -15.40 5.49 -10.16
C ALA A 114 -14.77 4.09 -10.00
N PHE A 115 -14.61 3.34 -11.09
CA PHE A 115 -14.07 1.98 -11.09
C PHE A 115 -12.55 1.90 -11.27
N ARG A 116 -11.86 3.05 -11.37
CA ARG A 116 -10.39 3.10 -11.35
C ARG A 116 -9.81 3.00 -9.94
N LYS A 117 -10.66 3.08 -8.90
CA LYS A 117 -10.22 3.00 -7.49
C LYS A 117 -9.51 1.65 -7.23
N PRO A 118 -8.38 1.65 -6.51
CA PRO A 118 -7.57 0.45 -6.28
C PRO A 118 -8.33 -0.73 -5.66
N ILE A 119 -9.35 -0.45 -4.83
CA ILE A 119 -10.15 -1.47 -4.15
C ILE A 119 -10.88 -2.42 -5.13
N PHE A 120 -11.36 -1.93 -6.28
CA PHE A 120 -12.01 -2.77 -7.29
C PHE A 120 -11.05 -3.72 -8.03
N TRP A 121 -9.74 -3.52 -7.81
CA TRP A 121 -8.65 -4.28 -8.42
C TRP A 121 -7.88 -5.11 -7.38
N GLY A 122 -8.42 -5.25 -6.16
CA GLY A 122 -7.85 -6.06 -5.09
C GLY A 122 -6.62 -5.47 -4.41
N ALA A 123 -6.29 -4.19 -4.67
CA ALA A 123 -5.14 -3.56 -4.03
C ALA A 123 -5.33 -3.41 -2.52
N GLY A 124 -4.39 -3.95 -1.75
CA GLY A 124 -4.44 -3.93 -0.29
C GLY A 124 -5.37 -4.97 0.34
N LEU A 125 -5.93 -5.89 -0.45
CA LEU A 125 -6.81 -6.97 0.00
C LEU A 125 -6.09 -8.33 -0.20
N SER A 126 -6.30 -9.29 0.69
CA SER A 126 -5.78 -10.66 0.57
C SER A 126 -6.45 -11.59 1.60
N PRO A 127 -6.84 -12.83 1.22
CA PRO A 127 -6.93 -13.34 -0.15
C PRO A 127 -8.08 -12.70 -0.93
N VAL A 128 -7.98 -12.70 -2.26
CA VAL A 128 -8.95 -12.04 -3.15
C VAL A 128 -9.30 -12.93 -4.33
N ILE A 129 -10.58 -13.07 -4.61
CA ILE A 129 -11.09 -13.66 -5.85
C ILE A 129 -12.00 -12.66 -6.56
N SER A 130 -12.35 -12.91 -7.81
CA SER A 130 -13.46 -12.20 -8.46
C SER A 130 -14.64 -13.12 -8.70
N TYR A 131 -15.86 -12.55 -8.80
CA TYR A 131 -17.06 -13.25 -9.25
C TYR A 131 -17.85 -12.39 -10.22
N ALA A 132 -18.02 -12.88 -11.45
CA ALA A 132 -18.77 -12.23 -12.53
C ALA A 132 -18.38 -10.77 -12.77
N ALA A 133 -17.13 -10.41 -12.54
CA ALA A 133 -16.59 -9.08 -12.86
C ALA A 133 -16.49 -8.88 -14.37
N SER A 134 -16.64 -7.63 -14.86
CA SER A 134 -16.63 -7.31 -16.28
C SER A 134 -15.91 -6.00 -16.58
N ILE A 135 -15.21 -5.93 -17.73
CA ILE A 135 -14.63 -4.70 -18.28
C ILE A 135 -15.68 -3.81 -18.96
N GLY A 136 -16.92 -4.29 -19.12
CA GLY A 136 -18.01 -3.57 -19.75
C GLY A 136 -17.70 -3.14 -21.18
N LYS A 137 -17.73 -1.81 -21.43
CA LYS A 137 -17.47 -1.21 -22.74
C LYS A 137 -16.02 -0.79 -22.97
N ALA A 138 -15.11 -1.01 -21.99
CA ALA A 138 -13.73 -0.61 -22.12
C ALA A 138 -13.01 -1.39 -23.24
N GLU A 139 -12.21 -0.71 -24.05
CA GLU A 139 -11.37 -1.36 -25.06
C GLU A 139 -10.18 -2.05 -24.40
N ILE A 140 -9.90 -3.30 -24.81
CA ILE A 140 -8.84 -4.13 -24.20
C ILE A 140 -7.48 -3.44 -24.32
N GLU A 141 -7.16 -2.84 -25.47
CA GLU A 141 -5.92 -2.12 -25.73
C GLU A 141 -5.76 -0.87 -24.85
N GLY A 142 -6.87 -0.29 -24.41
CA GLY A 142 -6.87 0.90 -23.55
C GLY A 142 -6.30 0.68 -22.16
N PHE A 143 -6.18 -0.58 -21.70
CA PHE A 143 -5.71 -0.91 -20.36
C PHE A 143 -4.21 -0.75 -20.16
N GLU A 144 -3.40 -0.63 -21.20
CA GLU A 144 -1.96 -0.32 -21.08
C GLU A 144 -1.69 0.96 -20.29
N LYS A 145 -2.66 1.88 -20.27
CA LYS A 145 -2.60 3.14 -19.50
C LYS A 145 -2.89 2.96 -18.01
N PHE A 146 -3.21 1.74 -17.56
CA PHE A 146 -3.64 1.43 -16.20
C PHE A 146 -2.82 0.28 -15.57
N PRO A 147 -1.49 0.42 -15.44
CA PRO A 147 -0.62 -0.65 -14.98
C PRO A 147 -0.88 -1.06 -13.52
N GLU A 148 -1.32 -0.14 -12.67
CA GLU A 148 -1.66 -0.44 -11.26
C GLU A 148 -2.87 -1.39 -11.17
N GLN A 149 -3.88 -1.18 -12.02
CA GLN A 149 -5.06 -2.01 -12.11
C GLN A 149 -4.70 -3.43 -12.59
N ILE A 150 -3.89 -3.52 -13.64
CA ILE A 150 -3.38 -4.81 -14.15
C ILE A 150 -2.58 -5.55 -13.06
N ASN A 151 -1.72 -4.86 -12.31
CA ASN A 151 -0.96 -5.48 -11.23
C ASN A 151 -1.86 -5.99 -10.09
N GLY A 152 -2.98 -5.33 -9.83
CA GLY A 152 -4.00 -5.82 -8.89
C GLY A 152 -4.62 -7.13 -9.37
N LEU A 153 -5.03 -7.18 -10.63
CA LEU A 153 -5.64 -8.36 -11.24
C LEU A 153 -4.76 -9.62 -11.15
N ARG A 154 -3.43 -9.47 -11.32
CA ARG A 154 -2.46 -10.59 -11.25
C ARG A 154 -2.34 -11.22 -9.86
N LYS A 155 -2.92 -10.62 -8.84
CA LYS A 155 -2.83 -11.06 -7.44
C LYS A 155 -4.08 -11.79 -6.96
N LEU A 156 -5.09 -11.92 -7.81
CA LEU A 156 -6.29 -12.66 -7.48
C LEU A 156 -5.99 -14.16 -7.45
N SER A 157 -6.43 -14.85 -6.41
CA SER A 157 -6.28 -16.31 -6.23
C SER A 157 -7.13 -17.08 -7.24
N SER A 158 -8.29 -16.52 -7.63
CA SER A 158 -9.15 -17.08 -8.66
C SER A 158 -9.91 -15.97 -9.40
N ILE A 159 -10.04 -16.12 -10.71
CA ILE A 159 -10.66 -15.09 -11.56
C ILE A 159 -11.90 -15.67 -12.26
N LEU A 160 -13.07 -15.30 -11.73
CA LEU A 160 -14.37 -15.65 -12.30
C LEU A 160 -14.98 -14.42 -12.95
N VAL A 161 -15.21 -14.47 -14.25
CA VAL A 161 -15.66 -13.33 -15.07
C VAL A 161 -17.03 -13.58 -15.68
N ARG A 162 -17.71 -12.51 -16.12
CA ARG A 162 -19.08 -12.62 -16.63
C ARG A 162 -19.19 -12.88 -18.13
N ASP A 163 -18.16 -12.51 -18.91
CA ASP A 163 -18.23 -12.50 -20.37
C ASP A 163 -16.87 -12.83 -21.03
N GLU A 164 -16.92 -13.33 -22.28
CA GLU A 164 -15.75 -13.73 -23.07
C GLU A 164 -14.74 -12.58 -23.24
N ARG A 165 -15.22 -11.39 -23.48
CA ARG A 165 -14.36 -10.21 -23.68
C ARG A 165 -13.54 -9.89 -22.44
N THR A 166 -14.12 -10.07 -21.25
CA THR A 166 -13.39 -9.94 -19.99
C THR A 166 -12.40 -11.08 -19.78
N LYS A 167 -12.74 -12.31 -20.22
CA LYS A 167 -11.81 -13.44 -20.21
C LYS A 167 -10.60 -13.17 -21.11
N GLU A 168 -10.79 -12.68 -22.32
CA GLU A 168 -9.70 -12.26 -23.22
C GLU A 168 -8.79 -11.19 -22.58
N PHE A 169 -9.39 -10.21 -21.93
CA PHE A 169 -8.66 -9.18 -21.20
C PHE A 169 -7.78 -9.77 -20.09
N VAL A 170 -8.32 -10.67 -19.27
CA VAL A 170 -7.57 -11.34 -18.19
C VAL A 170 -6.42 -12.17 -18.77
N GLN A 171 -6.67 -12.91 -19.82
CA GLN A 171 -5.66 -13.75 -20.48
C GLN A 171 -4.52 -12.90 -21.05
N LYS A 172 -4.84 -11.76 -21.68
CA LYS A 172 -3.86 -10.84 -22.26
C LYS A 172 -2.96 -10.17 -21.20
N TYR A 173 -3.52 -9.70 -20.08
CA TYR A 173 -2.79 -8.85 -19.15
C TYR A 173 -2.40 -9.52 -17.83
N ALA A 174 -3.12 -10.52 -17.38
CA ALA A 174 -2.79 -11.24 -16.16
C ALA A 174 -2.05 -12.55 -16.42
N SER A 175 -2.09 -13.07 -17.66
CA SER A 175 -1.58 -14.41 -18.02
C SER A 175 -2.18 -15.51 -17.13
N ALA A 176 -3.42 -15.30 -16.67
CA ALA A 176 -4.16 -16.19 -15.80
C ALA A 176 -5.33 -16.81 -16.54
N ASP A 177 -5.72 -18.00 -16.14
CA ASP A 177 -6.97 -18.61 -16.62
C ASP A 177 -8.15 -17.95 -15.90
N ALA A 178 -9.19 -17.61 -16.67
CA ALA A 178 -10.42 -17.04 -16.16
C ALA A 178 -11.60 -17.90 -16.58
N GLN A 179 -12.43 -18.27 -15.61
CA GLN A 179 -13.64 -19.04 -15.87
C GLN A 179 -14.85 -18.11 -16.01
N ILE A 180 -15.70 -18.39 -17.02
CA ILE A 180 -16.95 -17.64 -17.20
C ILE A 180 -18.02 -18.22 -16.28
N VAL A 181 -18.69 -17.32 -15.55
CA VAL A 181 -19.78 -17.62 -14.63
C VAL A 181 -20.98 -16.73 -14.91
N CYS A 182 -22.16 -17.14 -14.46
CA CYS A 182 -23.37 -16.34 -14.64
C CYS A 182 -23.38 -15.08 -13.75
N ASP A 183 -24.20 -14.12 -14.15
CA ASP A 183 -24.53 -12.98 -13.28
C ASP A 183 -25.14 -13.49 -11.96
N PRO A 184 -24.81 -12.92 -10.80
CA PRO A 184 -25.35 -13.36 -9.50
C PRO A 184 -26.85 -13.44 -9.43
N THR A 185 -27.58 -12.64 -10.21
CA THR A 185 -29.06 -12.69 -10.28
C THR A 185 -29.60 -14.02 -10.81
N MET A 186 -28.76 -14.84 -11.43
CA MET A 186 -29.10 -16.18 -11.90
C MET A 186 -28.65 -17.29 -10.94
N LEU A 187 -27.81 -17.01 -9.93
CA LEU A 187 -27.38 -17.98 -8.92
C LEU A 187 -28.53 -18.42 -8.02
N VAL A 188 -29.47 -17.53 -7.77
CA VAL A 188 -30.58 -17.76 -6.82
C VAL A 188 -31.89 -17.70 -7.58
N PRO A 189 -32.79 -18.69 -7.40
CA PRO A 189 -34.15 -18.61 -7.94
C PRO A 189 -34.87 -17.37 -7.43
N VAL A 190 -35.60 -16.69 -8.30
CA VAL A 190 -36.30 -15.44 -7.94
C VAL A 190 -37.39 -15.65 -6.89
N GLU A 191 -37.91 -16.85 -6.77
CA GLU A 191 -38.90 -17.28 -5.78
C GLU A 191 -38.36 -17.26 -4.37
N GLU A 192 -37.05 -17.43 -4.18
CA GLU A 192 -36.43 -17.48 -2.86
C GLU A 192 -36.28 -16.09 -2.20
N TYR A 193 -36.18 -15.01 -3.00
CA TYR A 193 -35.91 -13.68 -2.48
C TYR A 193 -36.90 -12.59 -2.92
N GLY A 194 -37.70 -12.85 -3.94
CA GLY A 194 -38.66 -11.89 -4.47
C GLY A 194 -39.73 -11.52 -3.46
N LYS A 195 -39.97 -10.22 -3.25
CA LYS A 195 -41.06 -9.75 -2.40
C LYS A 195 -42.36 -9.63 -3.19
N ALA A 196 -43.49 -9.85 -2.51
CA ALA A 196 -44.80 -9.61 -3.08
C ALA A 196 -44.96 -8.12 -3.49
N PHE A 197 -45.67 -7.90 -4.58
CA PHE A 197 -45.97 -6.60 -5.11
C PHE A 197 -47.49 -6.47 -5.34
N SER A 198 -48.10 -5.38 -4.91
CA SER A 198 -49.48 -5.03 -5.17
C SER A 198 -49.58 -3.56 -5.55
N ASP A 199 -50.32 -3.28 -6.59
CA ASP A 199 -50.56 -1.92 -7.11
C ASP A 199 -51.88 -1.93 -7.85
N SER A 200 -52.81 -1.08 -7.43
CA SER A 200 -54.20 -1.03 -7.93
C SER A 200 -54.28 -0.72 -9.42
N TYR A 201 -53.37 0.12 -9.94
CA TYR A 201 -53.36 0.44 -11.37
C TYR A 201 -52.94 -0.78 -12.20
N ILE A 202 -51.91 -1.49 -11.77
CA ILE A 202 -51.39 -2.71 -12.44
C ILE A 202 -52.42 -3.84 -12.38
N GLU A 203 -53.15 -3.97 -11.29
CA GLU A 203 -54.17 -5.00 -11.08
C GLU A 203 -55.45 -4.80 -11.90
N GLN A 204 -55.76 -3.54 -12.20
CA GLN A 204 -56.94 -3.16 -12.96
C GLN A 204 -56.70 -3.04 -14.48
N ASN A 205 -55.45 -3.09 -14.94
CA ASN A 205 -55.13 -2.86 -16.34
C ASN A 205 -54.19 -3.93 -16.90
N ASP A 206 -54.38 -4.23 -18.18
CA ASP A 206 -53.37 -5.00 -18.93
C ASP A 206 -52.18 -4.10 -19.28
N CYS A 207 -51.00 -4.41 -18.70
CA CYS A 207 -49.87 -3.50 -18.70
C CYS A 207 -48.73 -4.02 -19.63
N LEU A 208 -48.07 -3.06 -20.33
CA LEU A 208 -46.81 -3.22 -21.02
C LEU A 208 -45.71 -2.53 -20.17
N LEU A 209 -44.84 -3.30 -19.56
CA LEU A 209 -43.77 -2.77 -18.72
C LEU A 209 -42.61 -2.21 -19.56
N ILE A 210 -42.19 -1.00 -19.25
CA ILE A 210 -41.04 -0.31 -19.86
C ILE A 210 -39.94 -0.18 -18.84
N TYR A 211 -38.93 -1.05 -18.96
CA TYR A 211 -37.71 -1.00 -18.13
C TYR A 211 -36.52 -0.63 -18.99
N ALA A 212 -36.41 0.67 -19.30
CA ALA A 212 -35.48 1.13 -20.33
C ALA A 212 -34.76 2.42 -19.92
N TYR A 213 -33.52 2.57 -20.40
CA TYR A 213 -32.86 3.88 -20.42
C TYR A 213 -33.63 4.85 -21.35
N ARG A 214 -33.01 5.99 -21.61
CA ARG A 214 -33.60 7.00 -22.52
C ARG A 214 -33.79 6.40 -23.92
N LEU A 215 -35.02 6.39 -24.41
CA LEU A 215 -35.42 6.01 -25.76
C LEU A 215 -35.57 7.25 -26.67
N LYS A 216 -35.31 7.09 -27.97
CA LYS A 216 -35.59 8.12 -28.98
C LYS A 216 -37.11 8.33 -29.10
N LYS A 217 -37.53 9.53 -29.50
CA LYS A 217 -38.96 9.87 -29.62
C LYS A 217 -39.71 8.98 -30.61
N GLU A 218 -39.07 8.58 -31.67
CA GLU A 218 -39.62 7.69 -32.70
C GLU A 218 -39.92 6.32 -32.11
N VAL A 219 -38.99 5.79 -31.30
CA VAL A 219 -39.13 4.52 -30.60
C VAL A 219 -40.29 4.62 -29.56
N GLN A 220 -40.35 5.72 -28.80
CA GLN A 220 -41.43 5.95 -27.83
C GLN A 220 -42.80 5.89 -28.54
N LYS A 221 -42.95 6.60 -29.68
CA LYS A 221 -44.20 6.60 -30.46
C LYS A 221 -44.55 5.20 -30.99
N SER A 222 -43.56 4.43 -31.46
CA SER A 222 -43.73 3.07 -31.92
C SER A 222 -44.26 2.16 -30.81
N ILE A 223 -43.69 2.27 -29.60
CA ILE A 223 -44.18 1.51 -28.43
C ILE A 223 -45.58 1.93 -28.03
N GLN A 224 -45.91 3.22 -28.03
CA GLN A 224 -47.25 3.72 -27.72
C GLN A 224 -48.29 3.25 -28.78
N ASN A 225 -47.89 3.21 -30.06
CA ASN A 225 -48.77 2.70 -31.12
C ASN A 225 -49.07 1.20 -30.95
N TYR A 226 -48.05 0.41 -30.65
CA TYR A 226 -48.24 -1.03 -30.32
C TYR A 226 -49.14 -1.20 -29.11
N ALA A 227 -48.88 -0.46 -28.00
CA ALA A 227 -49.70 -0.55 -26.79
C ALA A 227 -51.18 -0.21 -27.04
N ARG A 228 -51.45 0.88 -27.80
CA ARG A 228 -52.82 1.23 -28.21
C ARG A 228 -53.49 0.16 -29.07
N LYS A 229 -52.76 -0.39 -30.04
CA LYS A 229 -53.26 -1.47 -30.91
C LYS A 229 -53.68 -2.72 -30.11
N LYS A 230 -52.95 -2.99 -28.99
CA LYS A 230 -53.22 -4.15 -28.10
C LYS A 230 -54.03 -3.82 -26.84
N ASN A 231 -54.57 -2.59 -26.74
CA ASN A 231 -55.27 -2.15 -25.56
C ASN A 231 -54.46 -2.31 -24.25
N LEU A 232 -53.15 -2.08 -24.32
CA LEU A 232 -52.26 -2.16 -23.17
C LEU A 232 -51.95 -0.77 -22.63
N LYS A 233 -51.77 -0.66 -21.31
CA LYS A 233 -51.28 0.55 -20.64
C LYS A 233 -49.79 0.50 -20.51
N THR A 234 -49.08 1.54 -20.93
CA THR A 234 -47.64 1.66 -20.78
C THR A 234 -47.27 2.01 -19.35
N VAL A 235 -46.45 1.19 -18.72
CA VAL A 235 -46.01 1.34 -17.33
C VAL A 235 -44.51 1.45 -17.26
N ALA A 236 -43.99 2.55 -16.69
CA ALA A 236 -42.56 2.70 -16.45
C ALA A 236 -42.21 2.36 -15.00
N CYS A 237 -41.05 1.71 -14.77
CA CYS A 237 -40.49 1.55 -13.43
C CYS A 237 -38.99 1.83 -13.42
N CYS A 238 -38.44 2.19 -12.25
CA CYS A 238 -37.01 2.49 -12.04
C CYS A 238 -36.52 3.74 -12.81
N PHE A 239 -36.85 3.87 -14.07
CA PHE A 239 -36.50 4.99 -14.94
C PHE A 239 -37.72 5.84 -15.23
N LYS A 240 -37.56 7.19 -15.22
CA LYS A 240 -38.68 8.10 -15.45
C LYS A 240 -38.98 8.24 -16.94
N HIS A 241 -40.24 7.92 -17.32
CA HIS A 241 -40.73 8.07 -18.69
C HIS A 241 -42.08 8.83 -18.68
N ASP A 242 -42.02 10.15 -18.80
CA ASP A 242 -43.18 11.04 -18.80
C ASP A 242 -44.20 10.76 -19.95
N TRP A 243 -43.83 9.87 -20.90
CA TRP A 243 -44.66 9.47 -22.03
C TRP A 243 -45.46 8.17 -21.78
N CYS A 244 -45.16 7.45 -20.67
CA CYS A 244 -45.94 6.29 -20.25
C CYS A 244 -47.21 6.71 -19.54
N ASP A 245 -48.25 5.85 -19.60
CA ASP A 245 -49.52 6.08 -18.92
C ASP A 245 -49.38 6.09 -17.39
N TYR A 246 -48.46 5.31 -16.86
CA TYR A 246 -48.24 5.17 -15.43
C TYR A 246 -46.78 5.05 -15.07
N GLN A 247 -46.37 5.66 -13.96
CA GLN A 247 -45.05 5.49 -13.36
C GLN A 247 -45.21 4.66 -12.07
N CYS A 248 -44.83 3.40 -12.16
CA CYS A 248 -44.96 2.46 -11.07
C CYS A 248 -43.89 2.66 -10.00
N GLU A 249 -44.30 2.55 -8.74
CA GLU A 249 -43.45 2.59 -7.57
C GLU A 249 -43.19 1.15 -7.09
N CYS A 250 -41.99 0.66 -7.31
CA CYS A 250 -41.59 -0.71 -7.04
C CYS A 250 -40.18 -0.73 -6.45
N SER A 251 -39.94 -1.53 -5.40
CA SER A 251 -38.60 -1.74 -4.88
C SER A 251 -37.85 -2.76 -5.74
N PRO A 252 -36.49 -2.83 -5.65
CA PRO A 252 -35.74 -3.84 -6.38
C PRO A 252 -36.21 -5.28 -6.14
N LEU A 253 -36.52 -5.64 -4.89
CA LEU A 253 -36.97 -6.99 -4.53
C LEU A 253 -38.40 -7.32 -5.00
N GLN A 254 -39.21 -6.30 -5.32
CA GLN A 254 -40.55 -6.44 -5.87
C GLN A 254 -40.57 -6.52 -7.40
N PHE A 255 -39.42 -6.26 -8.06
CA PHE A 255 -39.37 -6.12 -9.51
C PHE A 255 -39.79 -7.39 -10.27
N SER A 256 -39.40 -8.57 -9.77
CA SER A 256 -39.85 -9.83 -10.35
C SER A 256 -41.35 -10.02 -10.30
N ALA A 257 -41.99 -9.65 -9.19
CA ALA A 257 -43.46 -9.72 -9.06
C ALA A 257 -44.19 -8.74 -10.00
N LEU A 258 -43.62 -7.55 -10.21
CA LEU A 258 -44.12 -6.58 -11.19
C LEU A 258 -44.07 -7.15 -12.62
N ILE A 259 -42.91 -7.76 -13.00
CA ILE A 259 -42.76 -8.37 -14.33
C ILE A 259 -43.85 -9.45 -14.59
N ARG A 260 -44.08 -10.32 -13.61
CA ARG A 260 -45.07 -11.39 -13.73
C ARG A 260 -46.52 -10.87 -13.84
N LYS A 261 -46.82 -9.67 -13.30
CA LYS A 261 -48.15 -9.04 -13.40
C LYS A 261 -48.35 -8.35 -14.76
N CYS A 262 -47.30 -8.04 -15.50
CA CYS A 262 -47.43 -7.37 -16.80
C CYS A 262 -47.56 -8.36 -17.95
N LYS A 263 -48.31 -7.99 -19.00
CA LYS A 263 -48.54 -8.82 -20.19
C LYS A 263 -47.31 -8.99 -21.07
N ALA A 264 -46.44 -7.98 -21.08
CA ALA A 264 -45.18 -8.01 -21.80
C ALA A 264 -44.20 -6.96 -21.24
N VAL A 265 -42.93 -7.11 -21.59
CA VAL A 265 -41.84 -6.23 -21.17
C VAL A 265 -41.05 -5.71 -22.37
N ILE A 266 -40.77 -4.40 -22.40
CA ILE A 266 -39.77 -3.82 -23.31
C ILE A 266 -38.63 -3.28 -22.48
N THR A 267 -37.41 -3.75 -22.76
CA THR A 267 -36.23 -3.34 -22.01
C THR A 267 -35.07 -2.96 -22.91
N THR A 268 -34.23 -2.03 -22.44
CA THR A 268 -32.93 -1.69 -23.05
C THR A 268 -31.76 -2.13 -22.17
N THR A 269 -32.05 -2.80 -21.06
CA THR A 269 -31.03 -3.11 -20.04
C THR A 269 -30.72 -4.61 -20.01
N PHE A 270 -29.45 -4.92 -19.71
CA PHE A 270 -28.99 -6.31 -19.54
C PHE A 270 -29.82 -7.03 -18.45
N HIS A 271 -29.95 -6.43 -17.27
CA HIS A 271 -30.71 -7.03 -16.18
C HIS A 271 -32.23 -7.09 -16.45
N GLY A 272 -32.77 -6.15 -17.22
CA GLY A 272 -34.16 -6.25 -17.66
C GLY A 272 -34.41 -7.46 -18.52
N SER A 273 -33.45 -7.81 -19.39
CA SER A 273 -33.50 -9.04 -20.18
C SER A 273 -33.37 -10.28 -19.29
N ILE A 274 -32.40 -10.31 -18.36
CA ILE A 274 -32.27 -11.42 -17.39
C ILE A 274 -33.58 -11.63 -16.63
N PHE A 275 -34.14 -10.57 -16.03
CA PHE A 275 -35.36 -10.71 -15.23
C PHE A 275 -36.58 -11.05 -16.06
N SER A 276 -36.64 -10.66 -17.35
CA SER A 276 -37.68 -11.11 -18.25
C SER A 276 -37.58 -12.63 -18.51
N ILE A 277 -36.37 -13.14 -18.70
CA ILE A 277 -36.11 -14.57 -18.85
C ILE A 277 -36.49 -15.33 -17.56
N LEU A 278 -35.96 -14.90 -16.41
CA LEU A 278 -36.16 -15.55 -15.10
C LEU A 278 -37.64 -15.55 -14.63
N ASN A 279 -38.49 -14.67 -15.18
CA ASN A 279 -39.89 -14.57 -14.84
C ASN A 279 -40.82 -15.03 -15.97
N HIS A 280 -40.30 -15.75 -16.97
CA HIS A 280 -41.03 -16.31 -18.12
C HIS A 280 -41.88 -15.26 -18.86
N ALA A 281 -41.37 -14.01 -18.93
CA ALA A 281 -42.11 -12.91 -19.52
C ALA A 281 -42.06 -12.95 -21.05
N ARG A 282 -43.16 -12.51 -21.69
CA ARG A 282 -43.11 -12.10 -23.09
C ARG A 282 -42.34 -10.78 -23.16
N PHE A 283 -41.24 -10.71 -23.91
CA PHE A 283 -40.42 -9.52 -23.92
C PHE A 283 -39.74 -9.20 -25.25
N VAL A 284 -39.37 -7.94 -25.40
CA VAL A 284 -38.46 -7.42 -26.42
C VAL A 284 -37.27 -6.78 -25.74
N SER A 285 -36.07 -7.15 -26.15
CA SER A 285 -34.84 -6.54 -25.72
C SER A 285 -34.27 -5.65 -26.84
N ILE A 286 -34.14 -4.35 -26.55
CA ILE A 286 -33.50 -3.37 -27.44
C ILE A 286 -32.04 -3.22 -26.96
N PRO A 287 -31.07 -3.89 -27.60
CA PRO A 287 -29.72 -4.00 -27.06
C PRO A 287 -28.99 -2.65 -27.12
N THR A 288 -28.35 -2.27 -26.00
CA THR A 288 -27.49 -1.08 -25.90
C THR A 288 -26.03 -1.44 -25.69
N SER A 289 -25.73 -2.73 -25.57
CA SER A 289 -24.36 -3.25 -25.39
C SER A 289 -24.24 -4.70 -25.89
N PRO A 290 -23.04 -5.13 -26.32
CA PRO A 290 -22.79 -6.50 -26.81
C PRO A 290 -23.16 -7.60 -25.81
N LYS A 291 -23.05 -7.36 -24.51
CA LYS A 291 -23.38 -8.34 -23.46
C LYS A 291 -24.85 -8.80 -23.49
N THR A 292 -25.78 -7.94 -23.95
CA THR A 292 -27.19 -8.33 -24.12
C THR A 292 -27.33 -9.33 -25.27
N ASN A 293 -26.60 -9.15 -26.36
CA ASN A 293 -26.61 -10.10 -27.47
C ASN A 293 -26.04 -11.45 -27.03
N GLN A 294 -24.93 -11.46 -26.27
CA GLN A 294 -24.34 -12.70 -25.73
C GLN A 294 -25.32 -13.44 -24.80
N LEU A 295 -26.03 -12.68 -23.92
CA LEU A 295 -27.07 -13.28 -23.08
C LEU A 295 -28.17 -13.92 -23.88
N MET A 296 -28.69 -13.28 -24.95
CA MET A 296 -29.73 -13.84 -25.77
C MET A 296 -29.23 -15.10 -26.50
N ALA A 297 -28.04 -15.09 -27.09
CA ALA A 297 -27.43 -16.23 -27.72
C ALA A 297 -27.22 -17.44 -26.78
N GLN A 298 -26.89 -17.15 -25.50
CA GLN A 298 -26.71 -18.19 -24.47
C GLN A 298 -28.00 -19.03 -24.23
N PHE A 299 -29.16 -18.43 -24.48
CA PHE A 299 -30.48 -19.06 -24.28
C PHE A 299 -31.27 -19.30 -25.56
N ASP A 300 -30.64 -19.12 -26.73
CA ASP A 300 -31.27 -19.23 -28.07
C ASP A 300 -32.48 -18.28 -28.22
N LEU A 301 -32.36 -17.08 -27.65
CA LEU A 301 -33.40 -16.05 -27.59
C LEU A 301 -33.09 -14.84 -28.48
N GLU A 302 -32.21 -14.95 -29.49
CA GLU A 302 -31.86 -13.84 -30.40
C GLU A 302 -33.08 -13.29 -31.12
N SER A 303 -34.14 -14.12 -31.32
CA SER A 303 -35.41 -13.67 -31.84
C SER A 303 -36.11 -12.58 -30.98
N ARG A 304 -35.68 -12.37 -29.74
CA ARG A 304 -36.18 -11.34 -28.85
C ARG A 304 -35.39 -10.01 -28.94
N LEU A 305 -34.29 -10.01 -29.71
CA LEU A 305 -33.50 -8.79 -29.94
C LEU A 305 -34.16 -7.95 -31.05
N LEU A 306 -34.34 -6.66 -30.74
CA LEU A 306 -34.82 -5.68 -31.70
C LEU A 306 -33.89 -4.45 -31.72
N PRO A 307 -32.99 -4.32 -32.72
CA PRO A 307 -32.16 -3.11 -32.85
C PRO A 307 -32.98 -1.85 -32.91
N GLU A 308 -32.47 -0.78 -32.25
CA GLU A 308 -33.21 0.50 -32.05
C GLU A 308 -33.73 1.08 -33.36
N GLU A 309 -32.99 0.97 -34.45
CA GLU A 309 -33.30 1.49 -35.77
C GLU A 309 -34.45 0.69 -36.47
N LYS A 310 -34.74 -0.53 -36.01
CA LYS A 310 -35.79 -1.38 -36.55
C LYS A 310 -37.09 -1.34 -35.72
N VAL A 311 -37.13 -0.53 -34.65
CA VAL A 311 -38.27 -0.51 -33.75
C VAL A 311 -39.45 0.24 -34.38
N ASN A 312 -40.52 -0.50 -34.67
CA ASN A 312 -41.84 0.00 -35.02
C ASN A 312 -42.94 -0.89 -34.42
N ALA A 313 -44.19 -0.48 -34.50
CA ALA A 313 -45.28 -1.22 -33.85
C ALA A 313 -45.43 -2.65 -34.37
N ASP A 314 -45.23 -2.86 -35.67
CA ASP A 314 -45.38 -4.17 -36.31
C ASP A 314 -44.23 -5.12 -35.96
N THR A 315 -42.96 -4.61 -35.88
CA THR A 315 -41.82 -5.40 -35.44
C THR A 315 -41.90 -5.80 -33.95
N ILE A 316 -42.42 -4.89 -33.08
CA ILE A 316 -42.70 -5.24 -31.69
C ILE A 316 -43.78 -6.34 -31.61
N GLU A 317 -44.86 -6.21 -32.37
CA GLU A 317 -45.92 -7.22 -32.45
C GLU A 317 -45.39 -8.55 -32.96
N ALA A 318 -44.65 -8.56 -34.05
CA ALA A 318 -44.09 -9.77 -34.62
C ALA A 318 -43.23 -10.56 -33.61
N ILE A 319 -42.46 -9.86 -32.75
CA ILE A 319 -41.67 -10.50 -31.72
C ILE A 319 -42.53 -10.96 -30.53
N LEU A 320 -43.43 -10.11 -30.04
CA LEU A 320 -44.20 -10.41 -28.83
C LEU A 320 -45.29 -11.46 -29.10
N ASP A 321 -45.98 -11.40 -30.28
CA ASP A 321 -47.10 -12.27 -30.63
C ASP A 321 -46.67 -13.43 -31.54
N GLY A 322 -45.44 -13.47 -31.99
CA GLY A 322 -44.86 -14.51 -32.82
C GLY A 322 -44.55 -15.82 -32.09
N GLN A 323 -43.42 -16.43 -32.40
CA GLN A 323 -42.99 -17.68 -31.77
C GLN A 323 -42.96 -17.60 -30.25
N LYS A 324 -43.61 -18.52 -29.56
CA LYS A 324 -43.53 -18.65 -28.10
C LYS A 324 -42.15 -19.11 -27.69
N ILE A 325 -41.69 -18.62 -26.52
CA ILE A 325 -40.45 -19.10 -25.89
C ILE A 325 -40.75 -20.45 -25.26
N ASP A 326 -39.90 -21.43 -25.51
CA ASP A 326 -39.87 -22.68 -24.76
C ASP A 326 -39.12 -22.45 -23.45
N TYR A 327 -39.86 -22.14 -22.40
CA TYR A 327 -39.30 -21.84 -21.09
C TYR A 327 -38.82 -23.10 -20.37
N ASP A 328 -39.25 -24.31 -20.72
CA ASP A 328 -38.75 -25.55 -20.15
C ASP A 328 -37.30 -25.78 -20.58
N GLU A 329 -36.99 -25.54 -21.88
CA GLU A 329 -35.63 -25.58 -22.41
C GLU A 329 -34.76 -24.48 -21.78
N VAL A 330 -35.24 -23.25 -21.69
CA VAL A 330 -34.55 -22.12 -21.09
C VAL A 330 -34.19 -22.38 -19.60
N GLU A 331 -35.17 -22.92 -18.83
CA GLU A 331 -34.96 -23.29 -17.42
C GLU A 331 -33.91 -24.42 -17.27
N SER A 332 -33.89 -25.39 -18.17
CA SER A 332 -32.85 -26.41 -18.18
C SER A 332 -31.45 -25.81 -18.38
N LYS A 333 -31.34 -24.86 -19.31
CA LYS A 333 -30.07 -24.12 -19.53
C LYS A 333 -29.68 -23.26 -18.32
N ILE A 334 -30.65 -22.57 -17.72
CA ILE A 334 -30.41 -21.76 -16.50
C ILE A 334 -29.89 -22.64 -15.37
N ARG A 335 -30.50 -23.78 -15.13
CA ARG A 335 -30.11 -24.74 -14.08
C ARG A 335 -28.69 -25.20 -14.28
N GLY A 336 -28.32 -25.65 -15.49
CA GLY A 336 -26.95 -26.10 -15.77
C GLY A 336 -25.90 -24.99 -15.64
N ILE A 337 -26.23 -23.75 -16.01
CA ILE A 337 -25.34 -22.60 -15.86
C ILE A 337 -25.19 -22.25 -14.38
N ARG A 338 -26.27 -22.24 -13.63
CA ARG A 338 -26.30 -21.98 -12.17
C ARG A 338 -25.43 -22.97 -11.42
N GLU A 339 -25.60 -24.28 -11.69
CA GLU A 339 -24.83 -25.33 -11.04
C GLU A 339 -23.33 -25.20 -11.30
N ARG A 340 -22.92 -25.00 -12.55
CA ARG A 340 -21.50 -24.79 -12.90
C ARG A 340 -20.93 -23.52 -12.29
N SER A 341 -21.70 -22.44 -12.22
CA SER A 341 -21.24 -21.16 -11.64
C SER A 341 -21.15 -21.23 -10.12
N ALA A 342 -22.07 -21.93 -9.47
CA ALA A 342 -22.04 -22.20 -8.04
C ALA A 342 -20.83 -23.05 -7.65
N GLU A 343 -20.55 -24.11 -8.40
CA GLU A 343 -19.38 -24.96 -8.20
C GLU A 343 -18.07 -24.18 -8.39
N ALA A 344 -17.99 -23.37 -9.46
CA ALA A 344 -16.83 -22.52 -9.68
C ALA A 344 -16.58 -21.54 -8.52
N LEU A 345 -17.65 -20.96 -7.96
CA LEU A 345 -17.54 -20.07 -6.81
C LEU A 345 -17.07 -20.82 -5.55
N ARG A 346 -17.63 -21.99 -5.24
CA ARG A 346 -17.16 -22.83 -4.12
C ARG A 346 -15.70 -23.19 -4.26
N THR A 347 -15.28 -23.70 -5.41
CA THR A 347 -13.88 -24.06 -5.69
C THR A 347 -12.94 -22.83 -5.54
N ALA A 348 -13.36 -21.66 -6.04
CA ALA A 348 -12.57 -20.44 -5.90
C ALA A 348 -12.40 -19.99 -4.44
N VAL A 349 -13.46 -20.12 -3.64
CA VAL A 349 -13.44 -19.83 -2.19
C VAL A 349 -12.50 -20.81 -1.47
N GLU A 350 -12.61 -22.10 -1.73
CA GLU A 350 -11.76 -23.14 -1.12
C GLU A 350 -10.29 -22.97 -1.51
N THR A 351 -10.01 -22.69 -2.79
CA THR A 351 -8.65 -22.44 -3.28
C THR A 351 -8.02 -21.25 -2.59
N ALA A 352 -8.74 -20.13 -2.48
CA ALA A 352 -8.25 -18.92 -1.81
C ALA A 352 -7.97 -19.15 -0.32
N CYS A 353 -8.78 -19.97 0.35
CA CYS A 353 -8.56 -20.35 1.75
C CYS A 353 -7.33 -21.26 1.91
N ALA A 354 -7.14 -22.22 1.02
CA ALA A 354 -5.96 -23.10 1.03
C ALA A 354 -4.66 -22.33 0.75
N GLU A 355 -4.72 -21.29 -0.07
CA GLU A 355 -3.58 -20.38 -0.31
C GLU A 355 -3.28 -19.52 0.92
N LYS A 356 -4.29 -19.14 1.71
CA LYS A 356 -4.13 -18.44 2.97
C LYS A 356 -3.27 -19.24 3.95
N GLU A 357 -3.46 -20.55 4.04
CA GLU A 357 -2.67 -21.45 4.88
C GLU A 357 -1.19 -21.56 4.44
N LYS A 358 -0.89 -21.28 3.16
CA LYS A 358 0.47 -21.32 2.60
C LYS A 358 1.17 -19.95 2.61
N PHE A 359 0.57 -18.90 3.16
CA PHE A 359 1.19 -17.58 3.18
C PHE A 359 2.52 -17.62 3.93
N ASP A 360 3.58 -17.21 3.22
CA ASP A 360 4.90 -17.06 3.83
C ASP A 360 4.96 -15.79 4.69
N TYR A 361 4.94 -15.98 6.01
CA TYR A 361 5.03 -14.90 7.01
C TYR A 361 6.45 -14.30 7.12
N GLN A 362 7.41 -14.77 6.34
CA GLN A 362 8.74 -14.17 6.29
C GLN A 362 8.75 -12.94 5.37
N ILE A 363 9.17 -11.77 5.89
CA ILE A 363 9.23 -10.52 5.12
C ILE A 363 10.42 -10.53 4.17
N CYS A 364 11.60 -10.90 4.69
CA CYS A 364 12.84 -11.13 3.95
C CYS A 364 13.71 -12.12 4.77
N PRO A 365 14.77 -12.72 4.20
CA PRO A 365 15.67 -13.56 4.97
C PRO A 365 16.22 -12.81 6.19
N SER A 366 16.28 -13.46 7.35
CA SER A 366 16.69 -12.83 8.62
C SER A 366 18.10 -12.24 8.57
N ASP A 367 19.01 -12.84 7.77
CA ASP A 367 20.37 -12.38 7.62
C ASP A 367 20.50 -11.17 6.68
N ASP A 368 19.51 -10.94 5.81
CA ASP A 368 19.42 -9.76 4.94
C ASP A 368 18.70 -8.60 5.62
N CYS A 369 17.90 -8.88 6.65
CA CYS A 369 17.12 -7.85 7.34
C CYS A 369 18.00 -6.78 7.97
N THR A 370 17.86 -5.53 7.50
CA THR A 370 18.61 -4.38 8.04
C THR A 370 18.08 -3.85 9.36
N GLY A 371 16.89 -4.27 9.78
CA GLY A 371 16.21 -3.71 10.95
C GLY A 371 15.82 -2.24 10.78
N CYS A 372 15.44 -1.84 9.58
CA CYS A 372 14.93 -0.50 9.28
C CYS A 372 13.48 -0.29 9.73
N PHE A 373 12.74 -1.35 10.00
CA PHE A 373 11.35 -1.36 10.49
C PHE A 373 10.33 -0.63 9.61
N ALA A 374 10.61 -0.44 8.32
CA ALA A 374 9.64 0.10 7.36
C ALA A 374 8.37 -0.77 7.28
N CYS A 375 8.53 -2.10 7.38
CA CYS A 375 7.44 -3.07 7.39
C CYS A 375 6.48 -2.88 8.58
N MET A 376 6.99 -2.59 9.78
CA MET A 376 6.17 -2.34 10.98
C MET A 376 5.35 -1.05 10.81
N ASN A 377 6.01 0.05 10.40
CA ASN A 377 5.35 1.34 10.15
C ASN A 377 4.30 1.26 9.03
N LYS A 378 4.43 0.32 8.09
CA LYS A 378 3.52 0.16 6.96
C LYS A 378 2.33 -0.74 7.26
N CYS A 379 2.40 -1.57 8.30
CA CYS A 379 1.36 -2.54 8.61
C CYS A 379 0.09 -1.85 9.14
N PRO A 380 -1.03 -1.83 8.41
CA PRO A 380 -2.25 -1.15 8.84
C PRO A 380 -2.93 -1.86 10.03
N LYS A 381 -2.61 -3.15 10.23
CA LYS A 381 -3.15 -3.98 11.33
C LYS A 381 -2.22 -4.07 12.52
N GLN A 382 -1.04 -3.42 12.46
CA GLN A 382 -0.02 -3.53 13.51
C GLN A 382 0.37 -4.99 13.83
N ALA A 383 0.19 -5.89 12.87
CA ALA A 383 0.43 -7.33 12.98
C ALA A 383 1.93 -7.71 12.99
N ILE A 384 2.85 -6.72 13.11
CA ILE A 384 4.29 -6.95 13.09
C ILE A 384 4.88 -6.38 14.38
N HIS A 385 5.49 -7.25 15.16
CA HIS A 385 6.17 -6.89 16.40
C HIS A 385 7.66 -7.21 16.34
N CYS A 386 8.44 -6.69 17.29
CA CYS A 386 9.86 -6.96 17.39
C CYS A 386 10.11 -8.21 18.22
N VAL A 387 10.99 -9.07 17.72
CA VAL A 387 11.55 -10.22 18.48
C VAL A 387 13.07 -10.12 18.53
N THR A 388 13.65 -10.66 19.59
CA THR A 388 15.11 -10.82 19.68
C THR A 388 15.46 -12.26 19.31
N ASP A 389 16.28 -12.41 18.26
CA ASP A 389 16.70 -13.74 17.81
C ASP A 389 17.87 -14.31 18.63
N GLY A 390 18.28 -15.53 18.27
CA GLY A 390 19.40 -16.22 18.93
C GLY A 390 20.76 -15.53 18.82
N LEU A 391 20.89 -14.48 17.96
CA LEU A 391 22.08 -13.62 17.83
C LEU A 391 21.89 -12.25 18.50
N GLY A 392 20.83 -12.06 19.30
CA GLY A 392 20.55 -10.80 19.97
C GLY A 392 20.10 -9.67 19.03
N ARG A 393 19.74 -10.01 17.76
CA ARG A 393 19.25 -9.03 16.78
C ARG A 393 17.76 -8.76 17.01
N THR A 394 17.36 -7.50 16.96
CA THR A 394 15.94 -7.15 16.90
C THR A 394 15.46 -7.29 15.46
N LEU A 395 14.48 -8.17 15.24
CA LEU A 395 13.89 -8.49 13.93
C LEU A 395 12.39 -8.29 13.96
N PRO A 396 11.75 -7.87 12.85
CA PRO A 396 10.31 -7.83 12.71
C PRO A 396 9.77 -9.26 12.51
N GLN A 397 8.75 -9.62 13.27
CA GLN A 397 8.01 -10.88 13.13
C GLN A 397 6.55 -10.60 12.91
N ILE A 398 5.94 -11.25 11.91
CA ILE A 398 4.51 -11.17 11.64
C ILE A 398 3.76 -12.09 12.61
N ASP A 399 2.73 -11.56 13.26
CA ASP A 399 1.77 -12.36 14.01
C ASP A 399 0.71 -12.91 13.04
N PRO A 400 0.66 -14.24 12.82
CA PRO A 400 -0.32 -14.85 11.91
C PRO A 400 -1.77 -14.61 12.32
N ALA A 401 -2.05 -14.43 13.62
CA ALA A 401 -3.41 -14.26 14.13
C ALA A 401 -4.02 -12.91 13.77
N THR A 402 -3.19 -11.85 13.66
CA THR A 402 -3.63 -10.50 13.32
C THR A 402 -3.31 -10.11 11.87
N CYS A 403 -2.50 -10.91 11.16
CA CYS A 403 -2.06 -10.63 9.79
C CYS A 403 -3.16 -10.92 8.77
N VAL A 404 -3.55 -9.90 8.00
CA VAL A 404 -4.51 -10.00 6.89
C VAL A 404 -3.83 -10.34 5.54
N GLN A 405 -2.58 -10.74 5.55
CA GLN A 405 -1.81 -11.23 4.39
C GLN A 405 -1.78 -10.28 3.18
N CYS A 406 -1.91 -8.96 3.42
CA CYS A 406 -1.96 -7.94 2.35
C CYS A 406 -0.62 -7.73 1.59
N GLY A 407 0.48 -8.32 2.04
CA GLY A 407 1.80 -8.25 1.41
C GLY A 407 2.49 -6.88 1.49
N LEU A 408 1.89 -5.85 2.14
CA LEU A 408 2.47 -4.51 2.21
C LEU A 408 3.84 -4.47 2.88
N CYS A 409 4.07 -5.34 3.87
CA CYS A 409 5.35 -5.46 4.56
C CYS A 409 6.49 -5.95 3.65
N LYS A 410 6.20 -6.89 2.74
CA LYS A 410 7.14 -7.35 1.71
C LYS A 410 7.36 -6.25 0.66
N LYS A 411 6.28 -5.59 0.22
CA LYS A 411 6.34 -4.51 -0.78
C LYS A 411 7.21 -3.33 -0.31
N VAL A 412 7.14 -2.97 0.97
CA VAL A 412 7.90 -1.83 1.53
C VAL A 412 9.30 -2.22 2.01
N CYS A 413 9.68 -3.48 1.94
CA CYS A 413 11.00 -3.93 2.38
C CYS A 413 12.08 -3.58 1.36
N PRO A 414 13.10 -2.73 1.70
CA PRO A 414 14.16 -2.36 0.77
C PRO A 414 15.09 -3.52 0.39
N GLN A 415 15.05 -4.65 1.11
CA GLN A 415 15.80 -5.85 0.77
C GLN A 415 15.08 -6.70 -0.29
N VAL A 416 13.77 -6.56 -0.39
CA VAL A 416 12.94 -7.23 -1.40
C VAL A 416 12.73 -6.33 -2.62
N ASN A 417 12.53 -5.04 -2.38
CA ASN A 417 12.31 -4.01 -3.40
C ASN A 417 13.31 -2.86 -3.19
N PRO A 418 14.50 -2.94 -3.79
CA PRO A 418 15.57 -1.96 -3.59
C PRO A 418 15.15 -0.54 -3.96
N VAL A 419 15.60 0.43 -3.16
CA VAL A 419 15.44 1.86 -3.44
C VAL A 419 16.57 2.32 -4.35
N GLU A 420 16.26 3.19 -5.31
CA GLU A 420 17.24 3.79 -6.22
C GLU A 420 18.31 4.57 -5.44
N CYS A 421 19.56 4.33 -5.77
CA CYS A 421 20.72 5.06 -5.28
C CYS A 421 21.33 5.90 -6.41
N ARG A 422 21.82 7.10 -6.06
CA ARG A 422 22.42 8.06 -7.01
C ARG A 422 23.87 8.30 -6.66
N GLU A 423 24.72 8.40 -7.67
CA GLU A 423 26.13 8.77 -7.47
C GLU A 423 26.23 10.21 -6.96
N PRO A 424 27.19 10.50 -6.06
CA PRO A 424 27.44 11.84 -5.58
C PRO A 424 27.80 12.80 -6.72
N MET A 425 27.15 13.95 -6.75
CA MET A 425 27.37 15.02 -7.72
C MET A 425 28.58 15.89 -7.33
N GLU A 426 28.80 16.09 -6.01
CA GLU A 426 29.82 16.97 -5.44
C GLU A 426 30.38 16.40 -4.15
N CYS A 427 31.59 16.80 -3.79
CA CYS A 427 32.25 16.43 -2.55
C CYS A 427 32.91 17.66 -1.91
N TYR A 428 32.77 17.77 -0.60
CA TYR A 428 33.37 18.86 0.17
C TYR A 428 34.12 18.34 1.40
N ALA A 429 35.30 18.94 1.68
CA ALA A 429 35.92 18.90 3.00
C ALA A 429 35.35 20.05 3.82
N ALA A 430 34.74 19.76 4.97
CA ALA A 430 34.04 20.76 5.71
C ALA A 430 34.17 20.59 7.25
N GLN A 431 34.21 21.71 7.98
CA GLN A 431 34.21 21.72 9.44
C GLN A 431 33.63 23.03 10.00
N ARG A 432 33.11 22.98 11.22
CA ARG A 432 32.83 24.21 12.00
C ARG A 432 34.14 24.83 12.46
N PRO A 433 34.30 26.16 12.36
CA PRO A 433 35.53 26.86 12.81
C PRO A 433 35.75 26.76 14.34
N ASP A 434 34.69 26.76 15.14
CA ASP A 434 34.78 26.69 16.60
C ASP A 434 35.20 25.29 17.08
N GLU A 435 36.36 25.19 17.71
CA GLU A 435 36.93 23.94 18.22
C GLU A 435 36.10 23.36 19.38
N SER A 436 35.48 24.21 20.21
CA SER A 436 34.66 23.77 21.35
C SER A 436 33.39 23.00 20.86
N ILE A 437 32.79 23.47 19.78
CA ILE A 437 31.65 22.83 19.12
C ILE A 437 32.08 21.53 18.42
N ARG A 438 33.24 21.56 17.74
CA ARG A 438 33.78 20.34 17.09
C ARG A 438 34.07 19.24 18.11
N LYS A 439 34.62 19.58 19.28
CA LYS A 439 34.90 18.62 20.37
C LYS A 439 33.66 17.90 20.87
N LYS A 440 32.49 18.54 20.78
CA LYS A 440 31.18 17.92 21.09
C LYS A 440 30.55 17.16 19.94
N SER A 441 31.21 17.08 18.78
CA SER A 441 30.74 16.46 17.57
C SER A 441 31.55 15.18 17.23
N ALA A 442 30.97 14.29 16.41
CA ALA A 442 31.64 13.05 15.99
C ALA A 442 32.79 13.31 15.01
N SER A 443 32.74 14.38 14.22
CA SER A 443 33.70 14.74 13.17
C SER A 443 33.80 16.29 13.08
N GLY A 444 33.84 16.86 11.87
CA GLY A 444 33.91 18.31 11.65
C GLY A 444 32.70 19.13 12.09
N GLY A 445 31.64 18.51 12.60
CA GLY A 445 30.47 19.20 13.15
C GLY A 445 29.36 19.54 12.16
N ILE A 446 29.38 19.00 10.93
CA ILE A 446 28.40 19.29 9.87
C ILE A 446 26.99 18.84 10.26
N GLY A 447 26.84 17.64 10.83
CA GLY A 447 25.53 17.15 11.27
C GLY A 447 24.89 18.05 12.34
N ALA A 448 25.70 18.61 13.28
CA ALA A 448 25.20 19.56 14.27
C ALA A 448 24.78 20.90 13.63
N ALA A 449 25.59 21.42 12.68
CA ALA A 449 25.25 22.65 11.96
C ALA A 449 23.93 22.52 11.18
N LEU A 450 23.75 21.39 10.46
CA LEU A 450 22.52 21.08 9.74
C LEU A 450 21.31 21.04 10.69
N THR A 451 21.43 20.31 11.80
CA THR A 451 20.36 20.17 12.79
C THR A 451 19.97 21.53 13.37
N GLU A 452 20.95 22.32 13.83
CA GLU A 452 20.74 23.65 14.44
C GLU A 452 20.05 24.60 13.44
N GLN A 453 20.59 24.71 12.24
CA GLN A 453 20.09 25.65 11.25
C GLN A 453 18.72 25.23 10.69
N PHE A 454 18.49 23.93 10.52
CA PHE A 454 17.21 23.43 10.05
C PHE A 454 16.09 23.70 11.05
N MET A 455 16.37 23.54 12.35
CA MET A 455 15.43 23.90 13.42
C MET A 455 15.18 25.40 13.50
N ASN A 456 16.25 26.22 13.38
CA ASN A 456 16.12 27.68 13.36
C ASN A 456 15.23 28.17 12.20
N SER A 457 15.16 27.42 11.11
CA SER A 457 14.27 27.71 9.99
C SER A 457 12.83 27.16 10.16
N GLY A 458 12.48 26.70 11.36
CA GLY A 458 11.14 26.17 11.68
C GLY A 458 10.88 24.73 11.25
N GLY A 459 11.93 23.99 10.86
CA GLY A 459 11.85 22.58 10.50
C GLY A 459 11.88 21.66 11.72
N VAL A 460 11.47 20.41 11.53
CA VAL A 460 11.59 19.33 12.53
C VAL A 460 12.71 18.36 12.14
N VAL A 461 13.43 17.85 13.13
CA VAL A 461 14.60 17.00 12.90
C VAL A 461 14.44 15.64 13.57
N TYR A 462 14.81 14.57 12.85
CA TYR A 462 14.87 13.21 13.37
C TYR A 462 16.30 12.70 13.37
N GLY A 463 16.70 12.05 14.46
CA GLY A 463 18.05 11.51 14.61
C GLY A 463 18.15 10.46 15.71
N ALA A 464 19.30 9.75 15.74
CA ALA A 464 19.58 8.76 16.76
C ALA A 464 19.98 9.41 18.09
N ALA A 465 19.32 9.04 19.18
CA ALA A 465 19.54 9.55 20.53
C ALA A 465 19.71 8.41 21.53
N VAL A 466 20.32 8.70 22.68
CA VAL A 466 20.37 7.82 23.84
C VAL A 466 19.19 8.17 24.75
N GLN A 467 18.42 7.17 25.14
CA GLN A 467 17.39 7.27 26.17
C GLN A 467 17.91 6.72 27.50
N ASN A 468 17.15 6.95 28.58
CA ASN A 468 17.42 6.38 29.90
C ASN A 468 17.54 4.85 29.78
N GLY A 469 18.46 4.26 30.54
CA GLY A 469 18.83 2.87 30.40
C GLY A 469 19.84 2.58 29.29
N GLY A 470 20.34 3.61 28.57
CA GLY A 470 21.38 3.50 27.55
C GLY A 470 20.87 2.94 26.22
N GLU A 471 19.56 2.88 26.00
CA GLU A 471 18.99 2.47 24.71
C GLU A 471 19.20 3.54 23.64
N VAL A 472 19.49 3.09 22.41
CA VAL A 472 19.64 3.99 21.27
C VAL A 472 18.44 3.87 20.37
N VAL A 473 17.71 4.99 20.21
CA VAL A 473 16.51 5.09 19.41
C VAL A 473 16.58 6.26 18.43
N HIS A 474 15.79 6.20 17.38
CA HIS A 474 15.46 7.41 16.62
C HIS A 474 14.35 8.15 17.34
N MET A 475 14.44 9.48 17.36
CA MET A 475 13.40 10.35 17.92
C MET A 475 13.32 11.66 17.14
N ARG A 476 12.19 12.35 17.28
CA ARG A 476 12.00 13.71 16.82
C ARG A 476 12.57 14.70 17.86
N ALA A 477 13.15 15.76 17.38
CA ALA A 477 13.48 16.94 18.16
C ALA A 477 12.66 18.13 17.68
N ASP A 478 11.96 18.77 18.61
CA ASP A 478 11.19 20.00 18.41
C ASP A 478 11.89 21.21 19.05
N THR A 479 12.94 20.98 19.85
CA THR A 479 13.73 22.02 20.52
C THR A 479 15.22 21.75 20.35
N PRO A 480 16.08 22.80 20.39
CA PRO A 480 17.52 22.66 20.33
C PRO A 480 18.10 21.74 21.42
N GLN A 481 17.52 21.77 22.63
CA GLN A 481 17.94 20.92 23.75
C GLN A 481 17.69 19.42 23.45
N GLN A 482 16.56 19.09 22.83
CA GLN A 482 16.29 17.73 22.40
C GLN A 482 17.26 17.28 21.29
N ALA A 483 17.60 18.19 20.36
CA ALA A 483 18.50 17.92 19.26
C ALA A 483 19.95 17.69 19.70
N GLU A 484 20.37 18.22 20.85
CA GLU A 484 21.69 17.93 21.43
C GLU A 484 21.93 16.44 21.68
N LYS A 485 20.87 15.67 21.94
CA LYS A 485 20.93 14.19 22.09
C LYS A 485 21.39 13.47 20.81
N PHE A 486 21.26 14.11 19.64
CA PHE A 486 21.70 13.54 18.35
C PHE A 486 23.21 13.65 18.14
N ARG A 487 23.90 14.47 18.89
CA ARG A 487 25.36 14.66 18.80
C ARG A 487 26.10 13.36 19.09
N ASN A 488 27.26 13.23 18.51
CA ASN A 488 28.14 12.06 18.58
C ASN A 488 27.63 10.78 17.90
N SER A 489 28.56 9.91 17.54
CA SER A 489 28.27 8.60 16.96
C SER A 489 27.79 7.62 18.03
N LYS A 490 26.79 6.81 17.70
CA LYS A 490 26.31 5.68 18.49
C LYS A 490 26.62 4.41 17.69
N TYR A 491 27.68 3.68 18.09
CA TYR A 491 28.13 2.47 17.36
C TYR A 491 27.33 1.24 17.77
N VAL A 492 26.02 1.31 17.55
CA VAL A 492 25.02 0.29 17.81
C VAL A 492 23.82 0.56 16.92
N GLN A 493 22.97 -0.44 16.69
CA GLN A 493 21.71 -0.24 15.98
C GLN A 493 20.77 0.65 16.81
N SER A 494 20.24 1.70 16.20
CA SER A 494 19.14 2.49 16.76
C SER A 494 17.79 1.93 16.35
N TYR A 495 16.84 1.92 17.26
CA TYR A 495 15.48 1.47 16.99
C TYR A 495 14.64 2.62 16.39
N ILE A 496 13.96 2.36 15.28
CA ILE A 496 13.18 3.39 14.56
C ILE A 496 11.83 3.68 15.25
N GLY A 497 11.18 2.68 15.86
CA GLY A 497 9.82 2.84 16.39
C GLY A 497 8.85 3.31 15.31
N ASP A 498 7.97 4.25 15.68
CA ASP A 498 6.92 4.80 14.80
C ASP A 498 7.36 6.08 14.06
N ASN A 499 8.68 6.37 14.05
CA ASN A 499 9.18 7.63 13.50
C ASN A 499 8.87 7.83 12.02
N TYR A 500 8.77 6.79 11.20
CA TYR A 500 8.40 6.95 9.78
C TYR A 500 6.95 7.41 9.63
N THR A 501 6.06 6.89 10.47
CA THR A 501 4.65 7.33 10.51
C THR A 501 4.54 8.79 10.99
N ASP A 502 5.33 9.17 11.99
CA ASP A 502 5.39 10.56 12.47
C ASP A 502 5.98 11.50 11.40
N VAL A 503 7.06 11.11 10.71
CA VAL A 503 7.60 11.85 9.56
C VAL A 503 6.53 12.08 8.50
N LEU A 504 5.78 11.05 8.10
CA LEU A 504 4.69 11.20 7.13
C LEU A 504 3.64 12.22 7.57
N ARG A 505 3.29 12.22 8.87
CA ARG A 505 2.37 13.19 9.44
C ARG A 505 2.92 14.62 9.33
N GLN A 506 4.17 14.87 9.77
CA GLN A 506 4.79 16.18 9.69
C GLN A 506 4.90 16.71 8.25
N LEU A 507 5.21 15.81 7.29
CA LEU A 507 5.27 16.15 5.87
C LEU A 507 3.90 16.57 5.32
N LYS A 508 2.83 15.85 5.70
CA LYS A 508 1.44 16.19 5.32
C LYS A 508 0.97 17.50 5.95
N ASP A 509 1.44 17.81 7.15
CA ASP A 509 1.19 19.08 7.85
C ASP A 509 1.99 20.25 7.25
N GLY A 510 2.72 20.02 6.15
CA GLY A 510 3.49 21.04 5.43
C GLY A 510 4.82 21.43 6.09
N LYS A 511 5.24 20.74 7.16
CA LYS A 511 6.51 21.04 7.84
C LYS A 511 7.69 20.54 7.03
N LYS A 512 8.80 21.27 7.05
CA LYS A 512 10.10 20.79 6.57
C LYS A 512 10.64 19.76 7.55
N VAL A 513 11.09 18.61 7.03
CA VAL A 513 11.61 17.50 7.83
C VAL A 513 13.04 17.18 7.41
N LEU A 514 13.95 17.16 8.38
CA LEU A 514 15.31 16.62 8.24
C LEU A 514 15.38 15.26 8.94
N PHE A 515 15.63 14.20 8.18
CA PHE A 515 15.84 12.87 8.74
C PHE A 515 17.30 12.45 8.58
N THR A 516 17.97 12.15 9.72
CA THR A 516 19.36 11.67 9.72
C THR A 516 19.41 10.22 10.16
N GLY A 517 20.17 9.37 9.46
CA GLY A 517 20.25 7.95 9.79
C GLY A 517 21.35 7.19 9.06
N THR A 518 21.36 5.87 9.21
CA THR A 518 22.20 5.02 8.35
C THR A 518 21.56 4.89 6.96
N PRO A 519 22.32 4.55 5.89
CA PRO A 519 21.77 4.42 4.55
C PRO A 519 20.56 3.48 4.46
N CYS A 520 20.62 2.34 5.16
CA CYS A 520 19.50 1.39 5.19
C CYS A 520 18.25 1.94 5.90
N GLN A 521 18.38 2.84 6.86
CA GLN A 521 17.26 3.54 7.50
C GLN A 521 16.66 4.58 6.57
N ILE A 522 17.49 5.32 5.83
CA ILE A 522 16.99 6.25 4.79
C ILE A 522 16.24 5.46 3.70
N ALA A 523 16.78 4.34 3.24
CA ALA A 523 16.10 3.48 2.28
C ALA A 523 14.74 2.98 2.81
N GLY A 524 14.70 2.58 4.10
CA GLY A 524 13.46 2.21 4.78
C GLY A 524 12.44 3.32 4.81
N LEU A 525 12.84 4.55 5.13
CA LEU A 525 11.97 5.72 5.13
C LEU A 525 11.41 6.01 3.73
N ARG A 526 12.27 6.08 2.71
CA ARG A 526 11.85 6.34 1.32
C ARG A 526 10.89 5.27 0.81
N SER A 527 11.19 4.01 1.07
CA SER A 527 10.32 2.89 0.70
C SER A 527 8.97 2.94 1.43
N PHE A 528 8.95 3.28 2.73
CA PHE A 528 7.72 3.48 3.50
C PHE A 528 6.85 4.61 2.91
N LEU A 529 7.45 5.75 2.56
CA LEU A 529 6.75 6.90 1.98
C LEU A 529 6.22 6.58 0.58
N GLY A 530 6.97 5.83 -0.24
CA GLY A 530 6.56 5.38 -1.57
C GLY A 530 6.47 6.47 -2.63
N LYS A 531 6.84 7.72 -2.30
CA LYS A 531 6.93 8.86 -3.21
C LYS A 531 7.89 9.92 -2.66
N GLU A 532 8.34 10.81 -3.52
CA GLU A 532 9.14 11.97 -3.11
C GLU A 532 8.24 13.05 -2.46
N TYR A 533 8.84 13.80 -1.52
CA TYR A 533 8.24 14.95 -0.83
C TYR A 533 9.21 16.13 -0.89
N ASP A 534 8.79 17.27 -1.39
CA ASP A 534 9.65 18.46 -1.53
C ASP A 534 10.16 18.98 -0.20
N ASN A 535 9.40 18.80 0.86
CA ASN A 535 9.71 19.22 2.22
C ASN A 535 10.47 18.17 3.06
N LEU A 536 10.90 17.04 2.46
CA LEU A 536 11.74 16.03 3.11
C LEU A 536 13.19 16.17 2.67
N TYR A 537 14.10 16.22 3.64
CA TYR A 537 15.55 16.20 3.46
C TYR A 537 16.16 15.02 4.21
N CYS A 538 16.95 14.21 3.52
CA CYS A 538 17.54 12.98 4.04
C CYS A 538 19.06 13.11 4.09
N VAL A 539 19.65 12.90 5.27
CA VAL A 539 21.10 12.86 5.46
C VAL A 539 21.53 11.51 5.99
N ASP A 540 22.35 10.79 5.26
CA ASP A 540 22.95 9.55 5.77
C ASP A 540 24.38 9.73 6.21
N ILE A 541 24.88 8.74 6.94
CA ILE A 541 26.26 8.67 7.39
C ILE A 541 27.04 7.62 6.63
N ILE A 542 28.38 7.77 6.50
CA ILE A 542 29.27 6.69 6.07
C ILE A 542 29.28 5.64 7.19
N CYS A 543 28.48 4.58 7.01
CA CYS A 543 28.20 3.58 8.03
C CYS A 543 29.20 2.41 7.97
N HIS A 544 29.80 2.06 9.11
CA HIS A 544 30.74 0.94 9.24
C HIS A 544 30.08 -0.39 9.65
N GLY A 545 28.74 -0.46 9.69
CA GLY A 545 27.97 -1.54 10.25
C GLY A 545 27.51 -1.25 11.67
N VAL A 546 26.53 -1.98 12.17
CA VAL A 546 25.95 -1.81 13.51
C VAL A 546 25.83 -3.15 14.23
N PRO A 547 26.27 -3.23 15.51
CA PRO A 547 25.99 -4.37 16.38
C PRO A 547 24.53 -4.36 16.84
N PRO A 548 23.96 -5.50 17.23
CA PRO A 548 22.72 -5.60 17.99
C PRO A 548 22.80 -4.82 19.32
N MET A 549 21.71 -4.13 19.70
CA MET A 549 21.64 -3.39 20.97
C MET A 549 21.83 -4.30 22.20
N GLN A 550 21.42 -5.56 22.10
CA GLN A 550 21.57 -6.56 23.16
C GLN A 550 23.03 -6.75 23.60
N TYR A 551 23.99 -6.71 22.65
CA TYR A 551 25.42 -6.85 22.99
C TYR A 551 25.91 -5.66 23.83
N LEU A 552 25.49 -4.46 23.48
CA LEU A 552 25.86 -3.27 24.23
C LEU A 552 25.23 -3.27 25.63
N LYS A 553 23.97 -3.65 25.76
CA LYS A 553 23.28 -3.78 27.06
C LYS A 553 24.02 -4.77 27.98
N GLN A 554 24.37 -5.94 27.47
CA GLN A 554 25.11 -6.95 28.24
C GLN A 554 26.53 -6.48 28.62
N HIS A 555 27.21 -5.76 27.69
CA HIS A 555 28.51 -5.18 28.00
C HIS A 555 28.41 -4.09 29.07
N MET A 556 27.45 -3.15 28.98
CA MET A 556 27.22 -2.13 30.00
C MET A 556 26.95 -2.76 31.37
N LYS A 557 26.06 -3.76 31.45
CA LYS A 557 25.82 -4.50 32.68
C LYS A 557 27.10 -5.11 33.27
N THR A 558 27.98 -5.63 32.42
CA THR A 558 29.27 -6.22 32.86
C THR A 558 30.23 -5.17 33.44
N VAL A 559 30.27 -3.95 32.89
CA VAL A 559 31.29 -2.95 33.26
C VAL A 559 30.85 -1.95 34.33
N ILE A 560 29.54 -1.73 34.49
CA ILE A 560 28.99 -0.77 35.48
C ILE A 560 27.92 -1.36 36.40
N GLY A 561 27.61 -2.67 36.27
CA GLY A 561 26.56 -3.35 37.00
C GLY A 561 25.14 -2.92 36.56
N ASP A 562 24.20 -2.95 37.48
CA ASP A 562 22.78 -2.61 37.21
C ASP A 562 22.49 -1.08 37.30
N LYS A 563 23.50 -0.22 37.11
CA LYS A 563 23.32 1.22 37.09
C LYS A 563 22.55 1.67 35.85
N GLU A 564 21.56 2.51 36.03
CA GLU A 564 20.77 3.04 34.93
C GLU A 564 21.55 4.10 34.14
N VAL A 565 21.89 3.80 32.91
CA VAL A 565 22.70 4.66 32.04
C VAL A 565 21.90 5.89 31.59
N ASP A 566 22.41 7.07 31.82
CA ASP A 566 21.82 8.35 31.38
C ASP A 566 22.60 9.02 30.21
N ALA A 567 23.86 8.64 30.02
CA ALA A 567 24.70 9.15 28.96
C ALA A 567 25.57 8.05 28.35
N LEU A 568 25.72 8.11 27.02
CA LEU A 568 26.55 7.17 26.26
C LEU A 568 27.20 7.91 25.10
N SER A 569 28.53 7.80 24.99
CA SER A 569 29.24 8.29 23.81
C SER A 569 30.40 7.38 23.42
N PHE A 570 30.74 7.40 22.13
CA PHE A 570 31.85 6.61 21.59
C PHE A 570 33.02 7.48 21.09
N ARG A 571 32.88 8.81 21.22
CA ARG A 571 33.86 9.78 20.82
C ARG A 571 33.90 10.95 21.82
N GLY A 572 35.07 11.49 22.04
CA GLY A 572 35.29 12.65 22.92
C GLY A 572 36.33 13.61 22.34
N GLY A 573 35.92 14.41 21.33
CA GLY A 573 36.85 15.38 20.72
C GLY A 573 37.74 14.79 19.60
N ASP A 574 38.82 15.52 19.27
CA ASP A 574 39.69 15.19 18.14
C ASP A 574 40.42 13.88 18.32
N LYS A 575 40.12 12.90 17.45
CA LYS A 575 40.74 11.54 17.43
C LYS A 575 40.63 10.77 18.74
N ASP A 576 39.72 11.17 19.63
CA ASP A 576 39.49 10.50 20.90
C ASP A 576 38.36 9.47 20.77
N TYR A 577 38.71 8.21 20.68
CA TYR A 577 37.80 7.07 20.49
C TYR A 577 37.67 6.32 21.82
N HIS A 578 36.77 6.79 22.70
CA HIS A 578 36.46 6.18 23.99
C HIS A 578 34.99 5.75 24.05
N LEU A 579 34.73 4.60 24.67
CA LEU A 579 33.40 4.28 25.18
C LEU A 579 33.27 4.96 26.55
N ASN A 580 32.42 5.95 26.62
CA ASN A 580 32.08 6.68 27.86
C ASN A 580 30.64 6.35 28.24
N ILE A 581 30.43 5.99 29.50
CA ILE A 581 29.12 5.69 30.08
C ILE A 581 28.91 6.58 31.29
N GLY A 582 27.78 7.29 31.31
CA GLY A 582 27.34 8.16 32.42
C GLY A 582 26.23 7.49 33.24
N TYR A 583 26.21 7.87 34.50
CA TYR A 583 25.16 7.53 35.46
C TYR A 583 25.00 8.73 36.46
N GLN A 584 23.78 9.22 36.64
CA GLN A 584 23.46 10.40 37.48
C GLN A 584 24.33 11.62 37.14
N GLY A 585 24.52 11.88 35.86
CA GLY A 585 25.33 13.01 35.36
C GLY A 585 26.84 12.84 35.54
N GLN A 586 27.32 11.73 36.07
CA GLN A 586 28.73 11.45 36.30
C GLN A 586 29.29 10.43 35.32
N LEU A 587 30.53 10.61 34.86
CA LEU A 587 31.23 9.64 34.03
C LEU A 587 31.69 8.44 34.88
N VAL A 588 31.02 7.31 34.77
CA VAL A 588 31.30 6.09 35.57
C VAL A 588 32.19 5.09 34.85
N TYR A 589 32.27 5.17 33.53
CA TYR A 589 33.13 4.30 32.73
C TYR A 589 33.71 5.07 31.54
N SER A 590 35.03 4.92 31.31
CA SER A 590 35.70 5.47 30.15
C SER A 590 36.86 4.58 29.74
N ARG A 591 36.81 4.03 28.52
CA ARG A 591 37.87 3.17 27.97
C ARG A 591 38.10 3.45 26.49
N LYS A 592 39.39 3.50 26.11
CA LYS A 592 39.82 3.58 24.70
C LYS A 592 39.34 2.39 23.89
N GLN A 593 39.01 2.59 22.60
CA GLN A 593 38.52 1.54 21.68
C GLN A 593 39.34 0.25 21.69
N TYR A 594 40.64 0.31 21.90
CA TYR A 594 41.55 -0.84 21.95
C TYR A 594 41.76 -1.38 23.36
N ARG A 595 41.06 -0.86 24.37
CA ARG A 595 41.05 -1.35 25.76
C ARG A 595 39.65 -1.81 26.21
N ASP A 596 38.65 -1.57 25.36
CA ASP A 596 37.28 -2.01 25.57
C ASP A 596 36.91 -3.14 24.62
N TYR A 597 36.34 -4.21 25.14
CA TYR A 597 36.04 -5.39 24.33
C TYR A 597 34.93 -5.16 23.30
N TYR A 598 33.87 -4.43 23.68
CA TYR A 598 32.76 -4.11 22.79
C TYR A 598 33.23 -3.19 21.63
N TYR A 599 33.89 -2.11 21.98
CA TYR A 599 34.36 -1.13 21.00
C TYR A 599 35.41 -1.71 20.05
N TYR A 600 36.34 -2.53 20.59
CA TYR A 600 37.32 -3.24 19.76
C TYR A 600 36.66 -4.25 18.81
N ALA A 601 35.69 -5.04 19.31
CA ALA A 601 34.95 -6.02 18.51
C ALA A 601 34.14 -5.34 17.40
N PHE A 602 33.50 -4.21 17.70
CA PHE A 602 32.85 -3.35 16.69
C PHE A 602 33.88 -2.91 15.63
N TYR A 603 34.96 -2.26 16.05
CA TYR A 603 35.98 -1.73 15.13
C TYR A 603 36.60 -2.81 14.22
N ARG A 604 36.68 -4.05 14.69
CA ARG A 604 37.25 -5.19 13.96
C ARG A 604 36.23 -5.95 13.12
N GLY A 605 34.99 -5.53 13.04
CA GLY A 605 33.93 -6.22 12.30
C GLY A 605 33.63 -7.61 12.85
N LEU A 606 33.73 -7.79 14.19
CA LEU A 606 33.44 -9.08 14.83
C LEU A 606 31.96 -9.24 15.21
N ILE A 607 31.27 -8.13 15.53
CA ILE A 607 29.96 -8.14 16.19
C ILE A 607 28.85 -7.42 15.43
N HIS A 608 29.04 -7.10 14.16
CA HIS A 608 28.02 -6.45 13.36
C HIS A 608 26.85 -7.41 13.08
N ARG A 609 25.70 -6.86 12.70
CA ARG A 609 24.58 -7.63 12.14
C ARG A 609 25.03 -8.32 10.85
N GLU A 610 24.42 -9.47 10.51
CA GLU A 610 24.83 -10.26 9.32
C GLU A 610 24.72 -9.45 8.03
N ASN A 611 23.60 -8.73 7.82
CA ASN A 611 23.42 -7.88 6.64
C ASN A 611 24.54 -6.83 6.44
N CYS A 612 25.25 -6.43 7.48
CA CYS A 612 26.34 -5.45 7.37
C CYS A 612 27.58 -5.99 6.65
N TYR A 613 27.74 -7.31 6.57
CA TYR A 613 28.88 -7.94 5.88
C TYR A 613 28.66 -8.12 4.37
N HIS A 614 27.41 -7.96 3.89
CA HIS A 614 27.03 -7.97 2.48
C HIS A 614 26.10 -6.78 2.13
N CYS A 615 26.29 -5.66 2.83
CA CYS A 615 25.45 -4.47 2.76
C CYS A 615 25.42 -3.86 1.35
N SER A 616 24.23 -3.81 0.74
CA SER A 616 24.02 -3.21 -0.58
C SER A 616 24.24 -1.70 -0.62
N TYR A 617 24.25 -1.03 0.54
CA TYR A 617 24.49 0.42 0.65
C TYR A 617 25.97 0.77 0.88
N ALA A 618 26.87 -0.22 0.92
CA ALA A 618 28.31 0.02 1.08
C ALA A 618 28.97 0.29 -0.28
N GLN A 619 28.54 1.35 -0.93
CA GLN A 619 28.94 1.82 -2.25
C GLN A 619 28.96 3.35 -2.29
N SER A 620 29.45 3.98 -3.38
CA SER A 620 29.41 5.43 -3.56
C SER A 620 27.99 5.96 -3.76
N GLY A 621 27.18 5.26 -4.50
CA GLY A 621 25.77 5.62 -4.73
C GLY A 621 24.93 5.61 -3.45
N ARG A 622 24.09 6.63 -3.26
CA ARG A 622 23.29 6.84 -2.05
C ARG A 622 21.82 7.13 -2.36
N CYS A 623 20.96 6.73 -1.44
CA CYS A 623 19.53 7.05 -1.50
C CYS A 623 19.14 8.26 -0.64
N SER A 624 20.12 8.97 -0.05
CA SER A 624 19.97 10.22 0.70
C SER A 624 20.23 11.45 -0.17
N ASP A 625 19.90 12.64 0.33
CA ASP A 625 20.21 13.91 -0.33
C ASP A 625 21.66 14.34 -0.11
N MET A 626 22.18 14.03 1.09
CA MET A 626 23.57 14.28 1.48
C MET A 626 24.11 13.12 2.30
N THR A 627 25.39 12.77 2.10
CA THR A 627 26.13 11.80 2.93
C THR A 627 27.22 12.51 3.70
N ILE A 628 27.30 12.29 5.01
CA ILE A 628 28.34 12.87 5.87
C ILE A 628 29.17 11.79 6.57
N GLY A 629 30.42 12.12 6.90
CA GLY A 629 31.32 11.21 7.63
C GLY A 629 32.65 11.86 7.95
N ASP A 630 33.59 11.07 8.49
CA ASP A 630 34.99 11.51 8.59
C ASP A 630 35.63 11.50 7.20
N PHE A 631 36.40 12.52 6.83
CA PHE A 631 37.13 12.56 5.60
C PHE A 631 38.45 11.78 5.73
N TRP A 632 38.36 10.46 5.70
CA TRP A 632 39.57 9.64 5.70
C TRP A 632 40.25 9.70 4.33
N GLY A 633 41.60 9.72 4.34
CA GLY A 633 42.38 9.85 3.11
C GLY A 633 42.54 11.27 2.57
N LEU A 634 41.92 12.27 3.21
CA LEU A 634 42.04 13.67 2.81
C LEU A 634 43.52 14.11 2.76
N GLN A 635 43.93 14.62 1.62
CA GLN A 635 45.26 15.18 1.40
C GLN A 635 45.35 16.59 1.99
N ARG A 636 45.49 16.69 3.30
CA ARG A 636 45.44 17.98 4.05
C ARG A 636 46.41 19.03 3.53
N LYS A 637 47.53 18.66 2.94
CA LYS A 637 48.54 19.57 2.39
C LYS A 637 48.02 20.36 1.16
N THR A 638 46.99 19.86 0.51
CA THR A 638 46.38 20.50 -0.65
C THR A 638 45.16 21.37 -0.34
N LEU A 639 44.81 21.47 0.96
CA LEU A 639 43.73 22.38 1.36
C LEU A 639 44.17 23.84 1.18
N LYS A 640 43.29 24.64 0.60
CA LYS A 640 43.43 26.09 0.46
C LYS A 640 42.90 26.85 1.68
N THR A 641 41.95 26.22 2.41
CA THR A 641 41.38 26.76 3.64
C THR A 641 42.06 26.20 4.88
N GLU A 642 42.19 26.99 5.92
CA GLU A 642 42.75 26.55 7.20
C GLU A 642 41.72 25.65 7.92
N GLN A 643 41.97 24.36 7.93
CA GLN A 643 41.15 23.36 8.60
C GLN A 643 42.01 22.47 9.51
N THR A 644 41.67 22.44 10.80
CA THR A 644 42.43 21.69 11.81
C THR A 644 41.55 20.61 12.47
N GLY A 645 42.20 19.64 13.14
CA GLY A 645 41.45 18.61 13.87
C GLY A 645 40.67 17.64 12.96
N ASN A 646 39.44 17.31 13.32
CA ASN A 646 38.55 16.43 12.54
C ASN A 646 37.85 17.22 11.42
N ILE A 647 37.93 16.71 10.21
CA ILE A 647 37.28 17.27 9.03
C ILE A 647 36.23 16.26 8.54
N SER A 648 35.04 16.72 8.29
CA SER A 648 33.97 15.93 7.68
C SER A 648 34.10 15.92 6.17
N VAL A 649 33.75 14.79 5.56
CA VAL A 649 33.34 14.74 4.16
C VAL A 649 31.83 15.01 4.09
N ALA A 650 31.42 15.83 3.11
CA ALA A 650 30.04 15.99 2.71
C ALA A 650 29.93 15.64 1.22
N LEU A 651 29.22 14.55 0.90
CA LEU A 651 28.87 14.16 -0.46
C LEU A 651 27.47 14.66 -0.77
N ILE A 652 27.32 15.36 -1.85
CA ILE A 652 26.05 15.92 -2.32
C ILE A 652 25.48 14.98 -3.35
N ASN A 653 24.33 14.39 -3.09
CA ASN A 653 23.73 13.35 -3.92
C ASN A 653 22.56 13.87 -4.76
N THR A 654 21.93 14.99 -4.35
CA THR A 654 20.77 15.59 -5.03
C THR A 654 20.82 17.12 -4.92
N GLU A 655 19.94 17.82 -5.64
CA GLU A 655 19.75 19.28 -5.50
C GLU A 655 19.38 19.69 -4.05
N LYS A 656 18.58 18.88 -3.36
CA LYS A 656 18.28 19.12 -1.93
C LYS A 656 19.54 19.03 -1.05
N GLY A 657 20.49 18.19 -1.43
CA GLY A 657 21.81 18.16 -0.79
C GLY A 657 22.57 19.48 -0.97
N ARG A 658 22.47 20.13 -2.15
CA ARG A 658 23.02 21.47 -2.38
C ARG A 658 22.32 22.54 -1.51
N GLU A 659 20.99 22.43 -1.37
CA GLU A 659 20.25 23.32 -0.45
C GLU A 659 20.74 23.17 0.99
N LEU A 660 20.97 21.95 1.45
CA LEU A 660 21.45 21.67 2.81
C LEU A 660 22.84 22.27 3.06
N ILE A 661 23.80 22.14 2.14
CA ILE A 661 25.13 22.70 2.35
C ILE A 661 25.11 24.23 2.31
N ARG A 662 24.31 24.83 1.42
CA ARG A 662 24.10 26.28 1.37
C ARG A 662 23.45 26.83 2.63
N LEU A 663 22.53 26.08 3.23
CA LEU A 663 21.85 26.46 4.48
C LEU A 663 22.82 26.69 5.64
N ILE A 664 23.96 26.00 5.64
CA ILE A 664 24.96 26.06 6.71
C ILE A 664 26.27 26.73 6.27
N GLN A 665 26.39 27.25 5.06
CA GLN A 665 27.65 27.75 4.49
C GLN A 665 28.35 28.80 5.37
N ASP A 666 27.60 29.67 6.03
CA ASP A 666 28.15 30.73 6.90
C ASP A 666 28.61 30.21 8.28
N GLN A 667 28.30 28.97 8.62
CA GLN A 667 28.66 28.34 9.89
C GLN A 667 29.85 27.38 9.76
N ILE A 668 30.33 27.13 8.54
CA ILE A 668 31.36 26.13 8.26
C ILE A 668 32.48 26.72 7.41
N VAL A 669 33.67 26.20 7.59
CA VAL A 669 34.75 26.31 6.61
C VAL A 669 34.67 25.08 5.71
N TRP A 670 34.55 25.29 4.42
CA TRP A 670 34.34 24.20 3.44
C TRP A 670 35.10 24.46 2.14
N GLU A 671 35.50 23.40 1.51
CA GLU A 671 36.31 23.41 0.30
C GLU A 671 35.92 22.24 -0.62
N PRO A 672 35.72 22.48 -1.95
CA PRO A 672 35.43 21.41 -2.91
C PRO A 672 36.57 20.42 -3.03
N ARG A 673 36.23 19.15 -3.12
CA ARG A 673 37.16 18.03 -3.31
C ARG A 673 36.62 17.08 -4.39
N GLU A 674 37.53 16.25 -4.91
CA GLU A 674 37.13 15.19 -5.83
C GLU A 674 36.36 14.08 -5.08
N VAL A 675 35.23 13.62 -5.63
CA VAL A 675 34.46 12.49 -5.10
C VAL A 675 35.34 11.24 -4.96
N SER A 676 36.24 11.04 -5.90
CA SER A 676 37.20 9.91 -5.92
C SER A 676 38.11 9.91 -4.69
N GLU A 677 38.53 11.07 -4.17
CA GLU A 677 39.35 11.18 -2.96
C GLU A 677 38.60 10.65 -1.73
N ALA A 678 37.32 11.03 -1.59
CA ALA A 678 36.45 10.54 -0.50
C ALA A 678 36.21 9.04 -0.62
N VAL A 679 35.91 8.55 -1.83
CA VAL A 679 35.68 7.14 -2.10
C VAL A 679 36.90 6.29 -1.82
N GLN A 680 38.10 6.73 -2.25
CA GLN A 680 39.34 6.03 -1.98
C GLN A 680 39.70 5.99 -0.49
N GLY A 681 39.42 7.07 0.23
CA GLY A 681 39.71 7.20 1.66
C GLY A 681 38.77 6.39 2.55
N ASN A 682 37.52 6.23 2.16
CA ASN A 682 36.47 5.58 2.95
C ASN A 682 36.09 4.21 2.36
N SER A 683 36.55 3.13 2.99
CA SER A 683 36.31 1.78 2.52
C SER A 683 34.82 1.43 2.38
N GLN A 684 33.96 2.00 3.21
CA GLN A 684 32.51 1.78 3.22
C GLN A 684 31.75 2.48 2.06
N LEU A 685 32.45 3.32 1.31
CA LEU A 685 31.98 3.84 0.02
C LEU A 685 32.34 2.90 -1.17
N ARG A 686 32.98 1.76 -0.91
CA ARG A 686 33.44 0.80 -1.93
C ARG A 686 33.09 -0.65 -1.63
N ARG A 687 32.91 -1.00 -0.37
CA ARG A 687 32.67 -2.38 0.07
C ARG A 687 32.07 -2.45 1.47
N PRO A 688 31.33 -3.52 1.78
CA PRO A 688 30.83 -3.82 3.12
C PRO A 688 31.94 -4.00 4.17
N SER A 689 31.53 -4.05 5.43
CA SER A 689 32.44 -4.35 6.54
C SER A 689 33.09 -5.71 6.37
N VAL A 690 34.39 -5.76 6.66
CA VAL A 690 35.15 -7.02 6.54
C VAL A 690 34.81 -7.93 7.69
N LEU A 691 34.40 -9.15 7.37
CA LEU A 691 34.13 -10.21 8.35
C LEU A 691 35.38 -10.59 9.12
N HIS A 692 35.33 -10.50 10.45
CA HIS A 692 36.47 -10.91 11.28
C HIS A 692 36.65 -12.43 11.27
N LYS A 693 37.90 -12.93 11.12
CA LYS A 693 38.23 -14.36 11.02
C LYS A 693 37.67 -15.22 12.18
N LYS A 694 37.47 -14.65 13.34
CA LYS A 694 36.92 -15.33 14.54
C LYS A 694 35.40 -15.14 14.70
N ARG A 695 34.71 -14.58 13.71
CA ARG A 695 33.24 -14.35 13.78
C ARG A 695 32.48 -15.65 14.06
N LYS A 696 32.84 -16.73 13.34
CA LYS A 696 32.20 -18.05 13.52
C LYS A 696 32.27 -18.53 14.99
N THR A 697 33.46 -18.39 15.61
CA THR A 697 33.64 -18.76 17.02
C THR A 697 32.79 -17.93 17.96
N PHE A 698 32.69 -16.60 17.71
CA PHE A 698 31.82 -15.71 18.48
C PHE A 698 30.35 -16.11 18.35
N VAL A 699 29.86 -16.30 17.14
CA VAL A 699 28.47 -16.67 16.84
C VAL A 699 28.10 -17.99 17.51
N GLN A 700 28.93 -19.02 17.39
CA GLN A 700 28.69 -20.31 18.03
C GLN A 700 28.65 -20.21 19.57
N ALA A 701 29.53 -19.40 20.16
CA ALA A 701 29.54 -19.18 21.59
C ALA A 701 28.28 -18.40 22.04
N TYR A 702 27.86 -17.40 21.27
CA TYR A 702 26.67 -16.62 21.60
C TYR A 702 25.40 -17.44 21.49
N TYR A 703 25.24 -18.27 20.46
CA TYR A 703 24.10 -19.20 20.37
C TYR A 703 24.03 -20.16 21.56
N LYS A 704 25.20 -20.58 22.09
CA LYS A 704 25.27 -21.48 23.23
C LYS A 704 24.97 -20.81 24.57
N THR A 705 25.38 -19.56 24.73
CA THR A 705 25.38 -18.90 26.06
C THR A 705 24.36 -17.77 26.18
N GLY A 706 23.93 -17.18 25.08
CA GLY A 706 23.11 -15.95 25.06
C GLY A 706 23.81 -14.74 25.68
N ASP A 707 25.13 -14.85 25.98
CA ASP A 707 25.88 -13.84 26.75
C ASP A 707 27.08 -13.30 25.95
N PHE A 708 27.10 -11.96 25.81
CA PHE A 708 28.15 -11.28 25.06
C PHE A 708 29.54 -11.45 25.69
N THR A 709 29.61 -11.34 27.04
CA THR A 709 30.89 -11.37 27.77
C THR A 709 31.55 -12.75 27.67
N GLN A 710 30.77 -13.83 27.81
CA GLN A 710 31.27 -15.19 27.64
C GLN A 710 31.71 -15.43 26.20
N SER A 711 30.91 -14.95 25.22
CA SER A 711 31.21 -15.12 23.80
C SER A 711 32.48 -14.36 23.38
N ILE A 712 32.72 -13.17 23.87
CA ILE A 712 33.97 -12.41 23.64
C ILE A 712 35.18 -13.11 24.29
N LYS A 713 35.01 -13.66 25.49
CA LYS A 713 36.09 -14.41 26.17
C LYS A 713 36.50 -15.66 25.36
N SER A 714 35.52 -16.37 24.76
CA SER A 714 35.81 -17.56 23.94
C SER A 714 36.63 -17.25 22.68
N VAL A 715 36.50 -16.03 22.14
CA VAL A 715 37.25 -15.56 20.96
C VAL A 715 38.75 -15.27 21.30
N ASN A 716 39.07 -15.12 22.58
CA ASN A 716 40.44 -14.82 23.07
C ASN A 716 41.09 -13.63 22.34
N LEU A 717 40.54 -12.46 22.49
CA LEU A 717 41.05 -11.21 21.90
C LEU A 717 42.21 -10.61 22.65
N LYS A 718 42.62 -11.15 23.83
CA LYS A 718 43.68 -10.58 24.68
C LYS A 718 44.98 -10.29 23.93
N LYS A 719 45.45 -11.23 23.12
CA LYS A 719 46.67 -11.06 22.33
C LYS A 719 46.55 -9.94 21.27
N GLU A 720 45.39 -9.86 20.61
CA GLU A 720 45.13 -8.83 19.60
C GLU A 720 45.04 -7.43 20.23
N LEU A 721 44.35 -7.31 21.38
CA LEU A 721 44.28 -6.09 22.17
C LEU A 721 45.68 -5.66 22.67
N LEU A 722 46.52 -6.60 23.16
CA LEU A 722 47.87 -6.30 23.58
C LEU A 722 48.69 -5.74 22.42
N ILE A 723 48.70 -6.42 21.27
CA ILE A 723 49.38 -5.98 20.08
C ILE A 723 48.88 -4.60 19.60
N ALA A 724 47.58 -4.35 19.64
CA ALA A 724 46.98 -3.06 19.26
C ALA A 724 47.45 -1.94 20.21
N ASN A 725 47.55 -2.22 21.50
CA ASN A 725 48.11 -1.29 22.50
C ASN A 725 49.60 -0.97 22.23
N VAL A 726 50.41 -2.01 22.02
CA VAL A 726 51.88 -1.83 21.80
C VAL A 726 52.17 -1.08 20.50
N LYS A 727 51.49 -1.39 19.39
CA LYS A 727 51.65 -0.69 18.10
C LYS A 727 51.35 0.80 18.15
N ARG A 728 50.61 1.29 19.16
CA ARG A 728 50.25 2.71 19.34
C ARG A 728 51.17 3.46 20.31
N THR A 729 52.12 2.78 20.95
CA THR A 729 53.13 3.46 21.77
C THR A 729 54.07 4.32 20.91
N LYS A 730 54.64 5.41 21.50
CA LYS A 730 55.60 6.27 20.82
C LYS A 730 56.78 5.43 20.28
N LEU A 731 57.24 4.44 21.07
CA LEU A 731 58.37 3.55 20.73
C LEU A 731 58.14 2.77 19.42
N TRP A 732 56.93 2.17 19.23
CA TRP A 732 56.61 1.41 18.02
C TRP A 732 56.46 2.30 16.78
N ARG A 733 55.95 3.51 16.93
CA ARG A 733 55.88 4.52 15.86
C ARG A 733 57.26 4.98 15.40
N CYS A 734 58.22 5.13 16.36
CA CYS A 734 59.62 5.43 16.03
C CYS A 734 60.30 4.29 15.29
N LEU A 735 60.08 3.02 15.71
CA LEU A 735 60.60 1.82 15.05
C LEU A 735 60.01 1.62 13.64
N GLY A 736 58.73 1.92 13.46
CA GLY A 736 58.07 1.88 12.16
C GLY A 736 58.59 2.90 11.16
N ARG A 737 58.89 4.13 11.62
CA ARG A 737 59.52 5.21 10.82
C ARG A 737 60.98 4.88 10.49
N ALA A 738 61.73 4.26 11.42
CA ALA A 738 63.10 3.78 11.18
C ALA A 738 63.14 2.66 10.13
N LYS A 739 62.18 1.74 10.19
CA LYS A 739 62.06 0.63 9.20
C LYS A 739 61.68 1.13 7.80
N GLN A 740 60.85 2.15 7.67
CA GLN A 740 60.52 2.79 6.38
C GLN A 740 61.72 3.57 5.79
N LYS A 741 62.59 4.16 6.66
CA LYS A 741 63.82 4.83 6.23
C LYS A 741 64.94 3.85 5.80
N LEU A 742 64.83 2.56 6.16
CA LEU A 742 65.79 1.52 5.79
C LEU A 742 65.38 0.75 4.50
N ILE A 743 64.21 1.03 3.95
CA ILE A 743 63.64 0.41 2.73
C ILE A 743 63.64 1.38 1.56
N HIS A 744 63.94 2.65 1.80
CA HIS A 744 64.27 3.69 0.81
C HIS A 744 65.74 4.10 0.99
#